data_4e246a94376754c775644d3920664088
#
_entry.id   4e246a94376754c775644d3920664088
#
_cell.length_a   1.000
_cell.length_b   1.000
_cell.length_c   1.000
_cell.angle_alpha   90.00
_cell.angle_beta   90.00
_cell.angle_gamma   90.00
#
_symmetry.space_group_name_H-M   'P 1'
#
loop_
_entity.id
_entity.type
_entity.pdbx_description
1 polymer ?
#
loop_
_entity_poly.entity_id
_entity_poly.type
_entity_poly.pdbx_seq_one_letter_code
_entity_poly.pdbx_strand_id
1 'polypeptide(L)'
;MTQADTTPELSRQFLAFVQQQASSLRAGDTPPKSLEQWMAARERLQRQLIRSWGGFPKEPCPLEPRVVGTLQRDGYRVEKVVLQTRPGVLMTANAYVPAGDGRRPAVLCVHGHWRHAKQEPVVQSRCIGLAKLGFFVLMVDAFGAGERGIGKALGEYHGEMVAATLWPTGLALAGLQVYENMRAVDYLQGRPEVDPDQIGVTGASGGGNQTMYVGAIDQRLKCVVPVCSVGTYQAYLGAACCMCEVSPSTLSYTEEAAVLALVAPRALMVVNATKDAFQFSVGEAKKSLAAAGHVFALYEKNDRLRHAVFESRHDYNQAMREAMYGWMSRHLKGEGDGSPITEPTFETEKPEALRCFPGDSRPDDFVTLPAFAATEARRLLRLRPNPDHLERWEAEDTLMRESMPRVLGGFPQPTPLDAKNTDDGNVQSITFSSEPGITVLARRDKVAEQPRGLAVLLDLDQGRQAADTPTARSLLQQRWDVVTADLRATGATAHRSDKIGRAADHNTAEWSMWLGRPLLGQWVWDVRRLLDALSEDARGLPKGVAVIGVGPASLVALCVAALDRRIDRAATVGGLTSYVSDVPYENQRLGIMVPGILRDLGDVPQLASLTAPRPLVIAGGVSGSGKASSLEQLQSAFARTRTVYKLHGIPSGPDILAPTDAADLVTKLTK
;
A
#
# COMPACT_ATOMS: atom_id res chain seq x y z
N MET A 1 4.06 -37.87 -16.32
CA MET A 1 4.51 -36.84 -15.39
C MET A 1 3.37 -36.60 -14.42
N THR A 2 3.53 -37.00 -13.19
CA THR A 2 2.50 -36.97 -12.17
C THR A 2 2.30 -35.53 -11.67
N GLN A 3 1.08 -35.14 -11.39
CA GLN A 3 0.60 -33.82 -10.93
C GLN A 3 1.37 -33.21 -9.73
N ALA A 4 2.28 -33.95 -9.10
CA ALA A 4 3.02 -33.56 -7.91
C ALA A 4 4.27 -32.68 -8.19
N ASP A 5 4.83 -32.69 -9.39
CA ASP A 5 6.10 -32.00 -9.69
C ASP A 5 5.95 -30.56 -10.23
N THR A 6 4.76 -30.15 -10.65
CA THR A 6 4.53 -28.81 -11.22
C THR A 6 4.15 -27.76 -10.17
N THR A 7 3.59 -28.16 -9.04
CA THR A 7 3.05 -27.25 -8.02
C THR A 7 4.08 -26.32 -7.36
N PRO A 8 5.32 -26.76 -7.03
CA PRO A 8 6.33 -25.87 -6.45
C PRO A 8 6.83 -24.78 -7.41
N GLU A 9 6.89 -25.08 -8.70
CA GLU A 9 7.34 -24.14 -9.73
C GLU A 9 6.27 -23.06 -9.98
N LEU A 10 5.00 -23.44 -10.10
CA LEU A 10 3.89 -22.54 -10.29
C LEU A 10 3.72 -21.57 -9.12
N SER A 11 3.92 -22.01 -7.87
CA SER A 11 3.80 -21.14 -6.69
C SER A 11 4.94 -20.10 -6.57
N ARG A 12 6.01 -20.24 -7.34
CA ARG A 12 7.15 -19.30 -7.39
C ARG A 12 7.11 -18.37 -8.60
N GLN A 13 6.28 -18.66 -9.59
CA GLN A 13 6.28 -17.92 -10.85
C GLN A 13 6.03 -16.42 -10.65
N PHE A 14 5.11 -16.04 -9.74
CA PHE A 14 4.79 -14.65 -9.50
C PHE A 14 5.97 -13.88 -8.92
N LEU A 15 6.68 -14.45 -7.95
CA LEU A 15 7.89 -13.83 -7.40
C LEU A 15 8.98 -13.66 -8.48
N ALA A 16 9.25 -14.70 -9.27
CA ALA A 16 10.22 -14.61 -10.37
C ALA A 16 9.82 -13.54 -11.38
N PHE A 17 8.52 -13.45 -11.71
CA PHE A 17 7.97 -12.45 -12.61
C PHE A 17 8.20 -11.01 -12.08
N VAL A 18 7.83 -10.72 -10.82
CA VAL A 18 8.00 -9.35 -10.28
C VAL A 18 9.47 -8.95 -10.16
N GLN A 19 10.36 -9.88 -9.82
CA GLN A 19 11.81 -9.67 -9.80
C GLN A 19 12.37 -9.37 -11.19
N GLN A 20 11.93 -10.12 -12.20
CA GLN A 20 12.32 -9.88 -13.60
C GLN A 20 11.80 -8.52 -14.10
N GLN A 21 10.56 -8.16 -13.77
CA GLN A 21 9.99 -6.85 -14.12
C GLN A 21 10.80 -5.70 -13.49
N ALA A 22 11.12 -5.79 -12.21
CA ALA A 22 11.91 -4.78 -11.51
C ALA A 22 13.31 -4.63 -12.14
N SER A 23 13.98 -5.76 -12.39
CA SER A 23 15.30 -5.76 -13.04
C SER A 23 15.25 -5.10 -14.42
N SER A 24 14.22 -5.38 -15.21
CA SER A 24 14.03 -4.77 -16.54
C SER A 24 13.77 -3.26 -16.45
N LEU A 25 12.96 -2.83 -15.48
CA LEU A 25 12.66 -1.40 -15.26
C LEU A 25 13.92 -0.62 -14.83
N ARG A 26 14.84 -1.23 -14.12
CA ARG A 26 16.07 -0.59 -13.60
C ARG A 26 17.32 -0.86 -14.43
N ALA A 27 17.23 -1.67 -15.49
CA ALA A 27 18.38 -2.02 -16.34
C ALA A 27 19.06 -0.80 -17.02
N GLY A 28 18.30 0.28 -17.24
CA GLY A 28 18.79 1.51 -17.84
C GLY A 28 19.32 2.56 -16.87
N ASP A 29 19.31 2.28 -15.56
CA ASP A 29 19.74 3.26 -14.57
C ASP A 29 21.23 3.55 -14.67
N THR A 30 21.56 4.81 -14.80
CA THR A 30 22.95 5.28 -14.86
C THR A 30 23.17 6.41 -13.85
N PRO A 31 24.31 6.42 -13.13
CA PRO A 31 24.63 7.52 -12.24
C PRO A 31 24.77 8.85 -12.99
N PRO A 32 24.38 9.97 -12.37
CA PRO A 32 24.57 11.29 -12.97
C PRO A 32 26.06 11.59 -13.15
N LYS A 33 26.44 12.16 -14.29
CA LYS A 33 27.84 12.47 -14.63
C LYS A 33 28.31 13.85 -14.17
N SER A 34 27.36 14.71 -13.76
CA SER A 34 27.65 16.08 -13.28
C SER A 34 26.62 16.49 -12.23
N LEU A 35 26.99 17.51 -11.46
CA LEU A 35 26.08 18.13 -10.48
C LEU A 35 24.83 18.71 -11.14
N GLU A 36 24.95 19.29 -12.33
CA GLU A 36 23.83 19.82 -13.09
C GLU A 36 22.82 18.71 -13.46
N GLN A 37 23.30 17.58 -13.98
CA GLN A 37 22.46 16.43 -14.28
C GLN A 37 21.75 15.91 -13.01
N TRP A 38 22.49 15.87 -11.89
CA TRP A 38 21.91 15.47 -10.62
C TRP A 38 20.83 16.44 -10.15
N MET A 39 21.04 17.75 -10.22
CA MET A 39 20.07 18.75 -9.78
C MET A 39 18.74 18.62 -10.55
N ALA A 40 18.80 18.44 -11.88
CA ALA A 40 17.62 18.20 -12.71
C ALA A 40 16.92 16.87 -12.35
N ALA A 41 17.68 15.81 -12.09
CA ALA A 41 17.17 14.52 -11.67
C ALA A 41 16.53 14.57 -10.27
N ARG A 42 17.17 15.28 -9.34
CA ARG A 42 16.73 15.49 -7.96
C ARG A 42 15.31 16.07 -7.86
N GLU A 43 15.07 17.19 -8.55
CA GLU A 43 13.76 17.82 -8.54
C GLU A 43 12.67 16.92 -9.13
N ARG A 44 12.98 16.24 -10.23
CA ARG A 44 12.05 15.28 -10.84
C ARG A 44 11.74 14.14 -9.89
N LEU A 45 12.75 13.57 -9.24
CA LEU A 45 12.61 12.48 -8.30
C LEU A 45 11.77 12.87 -7.08
N GLN A 46 12.03 14.03 -6.48
CA GLN A 46 11.22 14.53 -5.36
C GLN A 46 9.75 14.70 -5.75
N ARG A 47 9.47 15.29 -6.92
CA ARG A 47 8.09 15.41 -7.42
C ARG A 47 7.43 14.04 -7.66
N GLN A 48 8.17 13.05 -8.18
CA GLN A 48 7.66 11.71 -8.43
C GLN A 48 7.34 10.98 -7.10
N LEU A 49 8.22 11.05 -6.10
CA LEU A 49 7.99 10.48 -4.77
C LEU A 49 6.74 11.07 -4.13
N ILE A 50 6.64 12.41 -4.06
CA ILE A 50 5.48 13.09 -3.48
C ILE A 50 4.19 12.69 -4.23
N ARG A 51 4.25 12.58 -5.56
CA ARG A 51 3.11 12.15 -6.38
C ARG A 51 2.70 10.70 -6.10
N SER A 52 3.66 9.79 -5.95
CA SER A 52 3.38 8.38 -5.66
C SER A 52 2.76 8.17 -4.27
N TRP A 53 3.01 9.10 -3.35
CA TRP A 53 2.40 9.13 -2.03
C TRP A 53 1.02 9.82 -1.98
N GLY A 54 0.54 10.36 -3.09
CA GLY A 54 -0.74 11.05 -3.20
C GLY A 54 -0.69 12.56 -3.00
N GLY A 55 0.52 13.14 -2.85
CA GLY A 55 0.73 14.57 -2.66
C GLY A 55 0.69 15.02 -1.20
N PHE A 56 1.03 16.27 -0.99
CA PHE A 56 0.95 16.94 0.31
C PHE A 56 -0.08 18.09 0.27
N PRO A 57 -0.66 18.48 1.41
CA PRO A 57 -1.45 19.71 1.50
C PRO A 57 -0.67 20.92 0.97
N LYS A 58 -1.32 21.76 0.19
CA LYS A 58 -0.70 22.97 -0.37
C LYS A 58 -0.28 23.95 0.72
N GLU A 59 -1.14 24.10 1.71
CA GLU A 59 -0.90 24.96 2.87
C GLU A 59 -1.01 24.14 4.15
N PRO A 60 -0.03 24.25 5.06
CA PRO A 60 -0.10 23.59 6.34
C PRO A 60 -1.10 24.28 7.26
N CYS A 61 -1.90 23.50 8.00
CA CYS A 61 -2.77 24.04 9.04
C CYS A 61 -1.96 24.50 10.26
N PRO A 62 -2.52 25.36 11.15
CA PRO A 62 -1.90 25.64 12.44
C PRO A 62 -1.63 24.37 13.24
N LEU A 63 -0.47 24.30 13.92
CA LEU A 63 -0.07 23.11 14.71
C LEU A 63 -0.84 23.01 16.02
N GLU A 64 -1.22 24.13 16.63
CA GLU A 64 -1.93 24.22 17.90
C GLU A 64 -1.33 23.31 19.01
N PRO A 65 -0.01 23.42 19.26
CA PRO A 65 0.66 22.48 20.18
C PRO A 65 0.18 22.69 21.63
N ARG A 66 -0.07 21.60 22.33
CA ARG A 66 -0.48 21.59 23.74
C ARG A 66 0.42 20.64 24.52
N VAL A 67 1.00 21.13 25.61
CA VAL A 67 1.68 20.28 26.61
C VAL A 67 0.63 19.78 27.59
N VAL A 68 0.31 18.50 27.55
CA VAL A 68 -0.74 17.88 28.38
C VAL A 68 -0.19 17.21 29.64
N GLY A 69 1.11 17.27 29.85
CA GLY A 69 1.79 16.80 31.07
C GLY A 69 3.30 16.88 30.95
N THR A 70 3.98 16.92 32.09
CA THR A 70 5.44 17.02 32.17
C THR A 70 6.00 16.08 33.24
N LEU A 71 7.10 15.41 32.93
CA LEU A 71 7.90 14.62 33.87
C LEU A 71 9.26 15.30 34.06
N GLN A 72 9.61 15.65 35.29
CA GLN A 72 10.96 16.18 35.62
C GLN A 72 11.94 15.03 35.87
N ARG A 73 13.12 15.12 35.27
CA ARG A 73 14.20 14.14 35.42
C ARG A 73 15.53 14.83 35.65
N ASP A 74 16.51 14.06 36.08
CA ASP A 74 17.88 14.58 36.26
C ASP A 74 18.50 14.97 34.89
N GLY A 75 18.76 16.27 34.72
CA GLY A 75 19.36 16.85 33.54
C GLY A 75 18.38 17.07 32.34
N TYR A 76 17.10 16.70 32.44
CA TYR A 76 16.09 16.95 31.39
C TYR A 76 14.65 16.88 31.93
N ARG A 77 13.70 17.32 31.13
CA ARG A 77 12.26 17.06 31.35
C ARG A 77 11.65 16.40 30.12
N VAL A 78 10.56 15.64 30.32
CA VAL A 78 9.75 15.10 29.22
C VAL A 78 8.42 15.81 29.21
N GLU A 79 8.13 16.51 28.11
CA GLU A 79 6.83 17.14 27.87
C GLU A 79 5.99 16.21 26.99
N LYS A 80 4.77 15.89 27.42
CA LYS A 80 3.78 15.15 26.62
C LYS A 80 3.05 16.16 25.74
N VAL A 81 3.24 16.04 24.43
CA VAL A 81 2.78 17.03 23.46
C VAL A 81 1.72 16.44 22.56
N VAL A 82 0.64 17.19 22.34
CA VAL A 82 -0.36 16.92 21.31
C VAL A 82 -0.38 18.10 20.35
N LEU A 83 -0.27 17.81 19.05
CA LEU A 83 -0.29 18.84 18.02
C LEU A 83 -1.10 18.40 16.81
N GLN A 84 -1.59 19.35 16.02
CA GLN A 84 -2.40 19.11 14.83
C GLN A 84 -1.51 19.06 13.59
N THR A 85 -1.55 17.96 12.83
CA THR A 85 -0.80 17.80 11.57
C THR A 85 -1.61 18.13 10.33
N ARG A 86 -2.90 17.86 10.38
CA ARG A 86 -3.95 18.23 9.41
C ARG A 86 -5.18 18.66 10.18
N PRO A 87 -6.14 19.38 9.58
CA PRO A 87 -7.35 19.78 10.28
C PRO A 87 -8.05 18.60 10.97
N GLY A 88 -8.12 18.65 12.31
CA GLY A 88 -8.70 17.61 13.15
C GLY A 88 -7.84 16.34 13.34
N VAL A 89 -6.67 16.21 12.71
CA VAL A 89 -5.78 15.05 12.86
C VAL A 89 -4.69 15.39 13.89
N LEU A 90 -4.76 14.73 15.04
CA LEU A 90 -3.84 14.95 16.15
C LEU A 90 -2.66 13.97 16.13
N MET A 91 -1.47 14.48 16.37
CA MET A 91 -0.24 13.73 16.62
C MET A 91 0.10 13.79 18.09
N THR A 92 0.40 12.66 18.70
CA THR A 92 0.96 12.54 20.05
C THR A 92 2.47 12.44 19.99
N ALA A 93 3.16 13.15 20.90
CA ALA A 93 4.61 13.21 20.96
C ALA A 93 5.12 13.33 22.38
N ASN A 94 6.41 13.00 22.57
CA ASN A 94 7.17 13.28 23.79
C ASN A 94 8.37 14.15 23.42
N ALA A 95 8.44 15.36 23.97
CA ALA A 95 9.60 16.23 23.83
C ALA A 95 10.53 16.05 25.05
N TYR A 96 11.76 15.59 24.81
CA TYR A 96 12.80 15.48 25.82
C TYR A 96 13.64 16.76 25.75
N VAL A 97 13.50 17.60 26.77
CA VAL A 97 14.07 18.95 26.81
C VAL A 97 15.23 18.99 27.81
N PRO A 98 16.47 19.18 27.37
CA PRO A 98 17.61 19.30 28.25
C PRO A 98 17.46 20.44 29.26
N ALA A 99 18.03 20.30 30.46
CA ALA A 99 18.10 21.37 31.44
C ALA A 99 19.03 22.51 30.97
N GLY A 100 18.81 23.70 31.54
CA GLY A 100 19.60 24.92 31.25
C GLY A 100 19.03 25.75 30.11
N ASP A 101 19.54 26.97 29.95
CA ASP A 101 19.08 27.98 29.02
C ASP A 101 19.80 27.90 27.67
N GLY A 102 19.25 28.59 26.67
CA GLY A 102 19.80 28.75 25.34
C GLY A 102 19.27 27.78 24.30
N ARG A 103 19.52 28.12 23.01
CA ARG A 103 19.13 27.29 21.87
C ARG A 103 20.07 26.10 21.74
N ARG A 104 19.50 24.98 21.34
CA ARG A 104 20.19 23.70 21.19
C ARG A 104 19.84 23.05 19.85
N PRO A 105 20.72 22.26 19.25
CA PRO A 105 20.36 21.42 18.13
C PRO A 105 19.26 20.45 18.54
N ALA A 106 18.41 20.10 17.57
CA ALA A 106 17.29 19.19 17.82
C ALA A 106 17.39 17.91 16.99
N VAL A 107 16.77 16.84 17.49
CA VAL A 107 16.65 15.58 16.78
C VAL A 107 15.19 15.14 16.79
N LEU A 108 14.61 15.01 15.60
CA LEU A 108 13.35 14.29 15.40
C LEU A 108 13.64 12.79 15.48
N CYS A 109 13.05 12.13 16.46
CA CYS A 109 13.07 10.68 16.58
C CYS A 109 11.74 10.10 16.09
N VAL A 110 11.80 9.07 15.24
CA VAL A 110 10.65 8.33 14.73
C VAL A 110 10.81 6.84 15.01
N HIS A 111 9.71 6.10 15.10
CA HIS A 111 9.76 4.69 15.50
C HIS A 111 9.25 3.75 14.39
N GLY A 112 9.70 2.50 14.45
CA GLY A 112 9.18 1.37 13.69
C GLY A 112 8.07 0.63 14.44
N HIS A 113 7.97 -0.70 14.20
CA HIS A 113 6.86 -1.55 14.67
C HIS A 113 7.09 -2.09 16.09
N TRP A 114 7.49 -1.22 17.01
CA TRP A 114 7.61 -1.56 18.42
C TRP A 114 6.24 -1.54 19.11
N ARG A 115 6.00 -2.53 19.97
CA ARG A 115 4.70 -2.72 20.63
C ARG A 115 4.17 -1.45 21.32
N HIS A 116 5.04 -0.69 21.97
CA HIS A 116 4.65 0.52 22.71
C HIS A 116 5.02 1.81 21.95
N ALA A 117 5.36 1.71 20.65
CA ALA A 117 5.65 2.86 19.79
C ALA A 117 6.66 3.84 20.43
N LYS A 118 6.29 5.13 20.61
CA LYS A 118 7.18 6.13 21.24
C LYS A 118 7.54 5.84 22.70
N GLN A 119 6.76 5.00 23.37
CA GLN A 119 6.97 4.62 24.78
C GLN A 119 7.85 3.36 24.95
N GLU A 120 8.27 2.70 23.85
CA GLU A 120 9.12 1.51 23.93
C GLU A 120 10.49 1.82 24.56
N PRO A 121 11.02 0.99 25.49
CA PRO A 121 12.30 1.26 26.15
C PRO A 121 13.45 1.54 25.17
N VAL A 122 13.60 0.77 24.09
CA VAL A 122 14.64 1.00 23.07
C VAL A 122 14.47 2.35 22.36
N VAL A 123 13.22 2.82 22.21
CA VAL A 123 12.90 4.12 21.64
C VAL A 123 13.22 5.24 22.62
N GLN A 124 12.84 5.08 23.90
CA GLN A 124 13.15 6.02 24.95
C GLN A 124 14.66 6.19 25.12
N SER A 125 15.43 5.08 25.09
CA SER A 125 16.87 5.09 25.31
C SER A 125 17.60 6.08 24.43
N ARG A 126 17.34 6.08 23.12
CA ARG A 126 17.98 7.05 22.21
C ARG A 126 17.55 8.50 22.47
N CYS A 127 16.27 8.70 22.87
CA CYS A 127 15.77 10.03 23.20
C CYS A 127 16.40 10.59 24.48
N ILE A 128 16.49 9.77 25.52
CA ILE A 128 17.10 10.17 26.81
C ILE A 128 18.60 10.40 26.63
N GLY A 129 19.30 9.49 25.92
CA GLY A 129 20.74 9.64 25.65
C GLY A 129 21.04 10.94 24.91
N LEU A 130 20.29 11.26 23.83
CA LEU A 130 20.44 12.54 23.13
C LEU A 130 20.14 13.74 24.03
N ALA A 131 19.07 13.67 24.85
CA ALA A 131 18.73 14.78 25.77
C ALA A 131 19.82 15.02 26.79
N LYS A 132 20.37 13.96 27.40
CA LYS A 132 21.51 14.07 28.32
C LYS A 132 22.79 14.57 27.63
N LEU A 133 22.93 14.35 26.36
CA LEU A 133 23.99 14.93 25.51
C LEU A 133 23.66 16.36 25.05
N GLY A 134 22.58 16.96 25.50
CA GLY A 134 22.23 18.36 25.26
C GLY A 134 21.50 18.63 23.94
N PHE A 135 20.85 17.63 23.31
CA PHE A 135 19.96 17.82 22.17
C PHE A 135 18.50 17.97 22.65
N PHE A 136 17.75 18.89 22.07
CA PHE A 136 16.30 18.85 22.15
C PHE A 136 15.79 17.66 21.32
N VAL A 137 14.97 16.77 21.88
CA VAL A 137 14.48 15.60 21.14
C VAL A 137 12.98 15.61 21.08
N LEU A 138 12.42 15.44 19.89
CA LEU A 138 10.99 15.20 19.71
C LEU A 138 10.77 13.78 19.20
N MET A 139 10.08 12.98 20.00
CA MET A 139 9.67 11.63 19.64
C MET A 139 8.17 11.62 19.35
N VAL A 140 7.76 11.23 18.12
CA VAL A 140 6.37 11.25 17.66
C VAL A 140 5.80 9.85 17.51
N ASP A 141 4.49 9.67 17.75
CA ASP A 141 3.77 8.48 17.31
C ASP A 141 3.43 8.57 15.81
N ALA A 142 3.78 7.55 15.06
CA ALA A 142 3.38 7.42 13.66
C ALA A 142 1.86 7.27 13.53
N PHE A 143 1.28 7.75 12.42
CA PHE A 143 -0.16 7.63 12.20
C PHE A 143 -0.58 6.14 12.17
N GLY A 144 -1.57 5.80 12.98
CA GLY A 144 -2.08 4.43 13.15
C GLY A 144 -1.27 3.56 14.13
N ALA A 145 -0.30 4.12 14.86
CA ALA A 145 0.50 3.40 15.86
C ALA A 145 0.51 4.12 17.21
N GLY A 146 0.90 3.42 18.26
CA GLY A 146 0.97 3.96 19.62
C GLY A 146 -0.39 4.44 20.11
N GLU A 147 -0.45 5.69 20.60
CA GLU A 147 -1.71 6.31 21.02
C GLU A 147 -2.62 6.70 19.85
N ARG A 148 -2.15 6.53 18.61
CA ARG A 148 -2.88 6.83 17.36
C ARG A 148 -3.42 5.59 16.66
N GLY A 149 -3.41 4.43 17.34
CA GLY A 149 -4.02 3.18 16.90
C GLY A 149 -5.55 3.27 16.81
N ILE A 150 -6.19 2.19 16.35
CA ILE A 150 -7.65 2.12 16.25
C ILE A 150 -8.29 2.13 17.64
N GLY A 151 -7.83 1.27 18.53
CA GLY A 151 -8.24 1.22 19.92
C GLY A 151 -7.54 2.26 20.79
N LYS A 152 -7.90 2.31 22.08
CA LYS A 152 -7.28 3.18 23.07
C LYS A 152 -6.10 2.52 23.78
N ALA A 153 -5.94 1.22 23.67
CA ALA A 153 -4.84 0.46 24.27
C ALA A 153 -3.54 0.65 23.48
N LEU A 154 -2.39 0.65 24.19
CA LEU A 154 -1.09 0.55 23.53
C LEU A 154 -0.88 -0.87 22.98
N GLY A 155 -0.05 -0.97 21.94
CA GLY A 155 0.33 -2.25 21.35
C GLY A 155 -0.31 -2.52 19.99
N GLU A 156 -1.15 -1.61 19.52
CA GLU A 156 -1.65 -1.61 18.15
C GLU A 156 -0.71 -0.82 17.23
N TYR A 157 -0.68 -1.19 15.97
CA TYR A 157 -0.04 -0.43 14.92
C TYR A 157 -0.86 -0.49 13.64
N HIS A 158 -0.48 0.31 12.65
CA HIS A 158 -1.26 0.57 11.44
C HIS A 158 -1.46 -0.62 10.50
N GLY A 159 -1.10 -1.83 10.81
CA GLY A 159 -1.33 -3.08 10.06
C GLY A 159 -1.79 -2.98 8.59
N GLU A 160 -1.72 -4.07 7.88
CA GLU A 160 -1.97 -4.11 6.44
C GLU A 160 -3.38 -3.63 6.04
N MET A 161 -4.43 -4.16 6.67
CA MET A 161 -5.82 -3.81 6.33
C MET A 161 -6.29 -2.47 6.91
N VAL A 162 -5.54 -1.91 7.84
CA VAL A 162 -5.73 -0.53 8.33
C VAL A 162 -5.18 0.47 7.31
N ALA A 163 -3.91 0.31 6.94
CA ALA A 163 -3.23 1.21 6.00
C ALA A 163 -3.79 1.11 4.57
N ALA A 164 -4.29 -0.05 4.17
CA ALA A 164 -4.92 -0.26 2.87
C ALA A 164 -6.15 0.61 2.62
N THR A 165 -6.79 1.14 3.69
CA THR A 165 -7.91 2.09 3.54
C THR A 165 -7.51 3.38 2.81
N LEU A 166 -6.22 3.74 2.83
CA LEU A 166 -5.68 4.90 2.14
C LEU A 166 -5.56 4.70 0.62
N TRP A 167 -5.17 3.49 0.18
CA TRP A 167 -4.83 3.27 -1.22
C TRP A 167 -5.93 3.67 -2.21
N PRO A 168 -7.20 3.29 -2.01
CA PRO A 168 -8.26 3.73 -2.92
C PRO A 168 -8.38 5.24 -3.06
N THR A 169 -7.99 6.02 -2.05
CA THR A 169 -7.97 7.49 -2.13
C THR A 169 -6.79 8.05 -2.93
N GLY A 170 -5.78 7.23 -3.19
CA GLY A 170 -4.53 7.63 -3.83
C GLY A 170 -3.46 8.08 -2.84
N LEU A 171 -3.70 7.96 -1.55
CA LEU A 171 -2.74 8.25 -0.49
C LEU A 171 -1.97 6.99 -0.11
N ALA A 172 -0.69 7.14 0.23
CA ALA A 172 0.14 6.10 0.83
C ALA A 172 0.54 6.48 2.26
N LEU A 173 0.58 5.49 3.17
CA LEU A 173 0.93 5.75 4.57
C LEU A 173 2.34 6.33 4.71
N ALA A 174 3.31 5.86 3.90
CA ALA A 174 4.65 6.44 3.85
C ALA A 174 4.62 7.96 3.63
N GLY A 175 3.82 8.44 2.66
CA GLY A 175 3.67 9.86 2.38
C GLY A 175 2.96 10.65 3.48
N LEU A 176 1.96 10.03 4.14
CA LEU A 176 1.32 10.66 5.30
C LEU A 176 2.33 10.87 6.44
N GLN A 177 3.14 9.86 6.74
CA GLN A 177 4.18 9.92 7.78
C GLN A 177 5.27 10.94 7.43
N VAL A 178 5.72 11.01 6.16
CA VAL A 178 6.68 12.04 5.72
C VAL A 178 6.13 13.43 5.96
N TYR A 179 4.88 13.70 5.55
CA TYR A 179 4.27 15.01 5.77
C TYR A 179 4.13 15.34 7.27
N GLU A 180 3.71 14.38 8.09
CA GLU A 180 3.59 14.56 9.53
C GLU A 180 4.95 14.82 10.20
N ASN A 181 6.00 14.13 9.74
CA ASN A 181 7.37 14.38 10.19
C ASN A 181 7.86 15.78 9.81
N MET A 182 7.46 16.30 8.63
CA MET A 182 7.72 17.71 8.28
C MET A 182 6.97 18.66 9.24
N ARG A 183 5.73 18.33 9.65
CA ARG A 183 4.99 19.10 10.67
C ARG A 183 5.66 19.05 12.03
N ALA A 184 6.26 17.91 12.39
CA ALA A 184 7.08 17.79 13.59
C ALA A 184 8.35 18.67 13.52
N VAL A 185 8.97 18.80 12.36
CA VAL A 185 10.07 19.77 12.13
C VAL A 185 9.58 21.21 12.27
N ASP A 186 8.39 21.55 11.80
CA ASP A 186 7.79 22.89 12.02
C ASP A 186 7.61 23.18 13.52
N TYR A 187 7.16 22.18 14.31
CA TYR A 187 7.08 22.30 15.77
C TYR A 187 8.46 22.56 16.40
N LEU A 188 9.48 21.79 15.99
CA LEU A 188 10.86 21.98 16.48
C LEU A 188 11.36 23.38 16.19
N GLN A 189 11.18 23.89 14.96
CA GLN A 189 11.59 25.23 14.58
C GLN A 189 10.85 26.34 15.34
N GLY A 190 9.63 26.07 15.80
CA GLY A 190 8.83 27.00 16.61
C GLY A 190 9.20 27.02 18.10
N ARG A 191 10.06 26.12 18.57
CA ARG A 191 10.48 26.05 19.99
C ARG A 191 11.59 27.06 20.28
N PRO A 192 11.46 27.87 21.34
CA PRO A 192 12.49 28.86 21.70
C PRO A 192 13.82 28.20 22.12
N GLU A 193 13.79 26.96 22.64
CA GLU A 193 14.97 26.22 23.05
C GLU A 193 15.72 25.54 21.87
N VAL A 194 15.15 25.55 20.67
CA VAL A 194 15.70 24.87 19.49
C VAL A 194 16.46 25.84 18.59
N ASP A 195 17.62 25.41 18.13
CA ASP A 195 18.30 26.04 16.99
C ASP A 195 17.63 25.54 15.68
N PRO A 196 16.87 26.38 14.99
CA PRO A 196 16.06 25.97 13.83
C PRO A 196 16.92 25.51 12.63
N ASP A 197 18.20 25.85 12.60
CA ASP A 197 19.13 25.48 11.55
C ASP A 197 19.92 24.21 11.83
N GLN A 198 19.78 23.63 13.03
CA GLN A 198 20.53 22.45 13.49
C GLN A 198 19.57 21.32 13.91
N ILE A 199 18.86 20.77 12.92
CA ILE A 199 17.88 19.69 13.16
C ILE A 199 18.33 18.41 12.43
N GLY A 200 18.33 17.29 13.15
CA GLY A 200 18.55 15.95 12.60
C GLY A 200 17.34 15.05 12.72
N VAL A 201 17.42 13.87 12.11
CA VAL A 201 16.38 12.83 12.21
C VAL A 201 16.99 11.44 12.31
N THR A 202 16.38 10.57 13.15
CA THR A 202 16.77 9.17 13.27
C THR A 202 15.59 8.28 13.67
N GLY A 203 15.66 7.01 13.26
CA GLY A 203 14.72 5.97 13.61
C GLY A 203 15.17 4.62 13.08
N ALA A 204 14.54 3.53 13.55
CA ALA A 204 14.88 2.18 13.14
C ALA A 204 13.69 1.47 12.50
N SER A 205 13.95 0.49 11.61
CA SER A 205 12.93 -0.30 10.94
C SER A 205 11.98 0.62 10.13
N GLY A 206 10.67 0.51 10.24
CA GLY A 206 9.74 1.48 9.67
C GLY A 206 10.05 2.93 10.06
N GLY A 207 10.64 3.19 11.24
CA GLY A 207 11.16 4.50 11.61
C GLY A 207 12.41 4.89 10.82
N GLY A 208 13.22 3.93 10.42
CA GLY A 208 14.36 4.17 9.52
C GLY A 208 13.89 4.54 8.10
N ASN A 209 12.84 3.88 7.59
CA ASN A 209 12.21 4.27 6.31
C ASN A 209 11.63 5.69 6.40
N GLN A 210 10.91 6.02 7.49
CA GLN A 210 10.45 7.40 7.73
C GLN A 210 11.62 8.39 7.75
N THR A 211 12.72 8.03 8.42
CA THR A 211 13.95 8.83 8.48
C THR A 211 14.54 9.08 7.09
N MET A 212 14.66 8.04 6.29
CA MET A 212 15.16 8.12 4.92
C MET A 212 14.26 9.02 4.05
N TYR A 213 12.96 8.77 4.06
CA TYR A 213 12.02 9.52 3.22
C TYR A 213 11.90 10.99 3.62
N VAL A 214 11.75 11.29 4.92
CA VAL A 214 11.69 12.70 5.35
C VAL A 214 13.03 13.40 5.14
N GLY A 215 14.15 12.70 5.35
CA GLY A 215 15.48 13.20 5.06
C GLY A 215 15.69 13.53 3.57
N ALA A 216 15.11 12.73 2.67
CA ALA A 216 15.15 12.97 1.23
C ALA A 216 14.35 14.22 0.80
N ILE A 217 13.23 14.51 1.49
CA ILE A 217 12.28 15.57 1.11
C ILE A 217 12.55 16.88 1.86
N ASP A 218 12.73 16.82 3.19
CA ASP A 218 12.85 18.02 4.03
C ASP A 218 14.31 18.47 4.16
N GLN A 219 14.65 19.55 3.47
CA GLN A 219 16.03 20.08 3.44
C GLN A 219 16.46 20.77 4.75
N ARG A 220 15.54 21.00 5.68
CA ARG A 220 15.82 21.56 7.00
C ARG A 220 16.57 20.57 7.89
N LEU A 221 16.45 19.26 7.60
CA LEU A 221 17.15 18.19 8.30
C LEU A 221 18.61 18.12 7.85
N LYS A 222 19.55 18.50 8.71
CA LYS A 222 20.99 18.59 8.41
C LYS A 222 21.74 17.28 8.57
N CYS A 223 21.21 16.38 9.41
CA CYS A 223 21.78 15.06 9.71
C CYS A 223 20.70 13.99 9.70
N VAL A 224 20.88 12.94 8.91
CA VAL A 224 19.90 11.88 8.65
C VAL A 224 20.53 10.53 8.97
N VAL A 225 19.93 9.78 9.92
CA VAL A 225 20.49 8.49 10.39
C VAL A 225 19.41 7.40 10.38
N PRO A 226 19.13 6.77 9.22
CA PRO A 226 18.26 5.59 9.14
C PRO A 226 18.98 4.35 9.67
N VAL A 227 18.29 3.56 10.51
CA VAL A 227 18.84 2.38 11.18
C VAL A 227 18.02 1.14 10.81
N CYS A 228 18.66 0.06 10.41
CA CYS A 228 18.06 -1.23 10.07
C CYS A 228 16.83 -1.09 9.13
N SER A 229 17.01 -0.34 8.03
CA SER A 229 15.91 -0.01 7.10
C SER A 229 16.37 0.23 5.67
N VAL A 230 17.67 0.27 5.43
CA VAL A 230 18.23 0.57 4.12
C VAL A 230 18.75 -0.71 3.48
N GLY A 231 18.37 -0.90 2.21
CA GLY A 231 18.84 -1.96 1.34
C GLY A 231 18.72 -1.55 -0.13
N THR A 232 17.87 -2.24 -0.88
CA THR A 232 17.42 -1.86 -2.23
C THR A 232 15.92 -2.10 -2.34
N TYR A 233 15.20 -1.32 -3.15
CA TYR A 233 13.77 -1.58 -3.38
C TYR A 233 13.53 -2.93 -4.06
N GLN A 234 14.44 -3.39 -4.91
CA GLN A 234 14.35 -4.73 -5.50
C GLN A 234 14.43 -5.84 -4.44
N ALA A 235 15.14 -5.62 -3.32
CA ALA A 235 15.23 -6.60 -2.24
C ALA A 235 13.92 -6.77 -1.43
N TYR A 236 13.00 -5.80 -1.51
CA TYR A 236 11.66 -5.98 -0.95
C TYR A 236 10.82 -7.00 -1.75
N LEU A 237 11.16 -7.26 -3.02
CA LEU A 237 10.48 -8.27 -3.83
C LEU A 237 10.95 -9.68 -3.42
N GLY A 238 10.12 -10.34 -2.63
CA GLY A 238 10.40 -11.62 -1.99
C GLY A 238 10.51 -11.56 -0.48
N ALA A 239 10.47 -10.35 0.09
CA ALA A 239 10.37 -10.10 1.52
C ALA A 239 8.97 -9.58 1.88
N ALA A 240 8.57 -9.78 3.12
CA ALA A 240 7.42 -9.11 3.70
C ALA A 240 7.86 -7.77 4.28
N CYS A 241 7.13 -6.70 3.99
CA CYS A 241 7.34 -5.40 4.60
C CYS A 241 6.02 -4.85 5.15
N CYS A 242 6.07 -3.74 5.85
CA CYS A 242 4.87 -3.09 6.34
C CYS A 242 4.36 -2.07 5.31
N MET A 243 3.06 -1.87 5.29
CA MET A 243 2.39 -0.90 4.43
C MET A 243 2.91 0.55 4.57
N CYS A 244 3.52 0.88 5.71
CA CYS A 244 4.16 2.19 5.92
C CYS A 244 5.50 2.35 5.17
N GLU A 245 6.07 1.25 4.73
CA GLU A 245 7.33 1.20 3.99
C GLU A 245 7.08 1.26 2.48
N VAL A 246 5.91 0.78 2.04
CA VAL A 246 5.56 0.70 0.62
C VAL A 246 5.37 2.09 0.01
N SER A 247 6.18 2.38 -0.99
CA SER A 247 6.02 3.57 -1.84
C SER A 247 5.49 3.13 -3.21
N PRO A 248 4.19 3.32 -3.50
CA PRO A 248 3.59 2.80 -4.72
C PRO A 248 4.29 3.27 -6.00
N SER A 249 4.50 2.35 -6.92
CA SER A 249 5.11 2.58 -8.24
C SER A 249 6.58 3.01 -8.23
N THR A 250 7.27 3.00 -7.08
CA THR A 250 8.62 3.59 -6.98
C THR A 250 9.62 2.87 -7.88
N LEU A 251 9.58 1.54 -7.99
CA LEU A 251 10.43 0.78 -8.90
C LEU A 251 10.20 1.09 -10.39
N SER A 252 9.09 1.75 -10.74
CA SER A 252 8.87 2.17 -12.13
C SER A 252 9.72 3.39 -12.54
N TYR A 253 10.25 4.15 -11.59
CA TYR A 253 11.00 5.38 -11.89
C TYR A 253 12.31 5.55 -11.12
N THR A 254 12.55 4.79 -10.02
CA THR A 254 13.77 4.95 -9.22
C THR A 254 14.10 3.69 -8.41
N GLU A 255 15.28 3.70 -7.80
CA GLU A 255 15.80 2.77 -6.81
C GLU A 255 16.15 3.51 -5.50
N GLU A 256 16.26 2.80 -4.39
CA GLU A 256 16.49 3.34 -3.05
C GLU A 256 17.76 4.21 -2.97
N ALA A 257 18.79 3.83 -3.71
CA ALA A 257 20.04 4.57 -3.84
C ALA A 257 19.83 6.05 -4.20
N ALA A 258 18.92 6.34 -5.14
CA ALA A 258 18.65 7.71 -5.56
C ALA A 258 17.88 8.49 -4.47
N VAL A 259 17.05 7.82 -3.68
CA VAL A 259 16.37 8.43 -2.53
C VAL A 259 17.38 8.80 -1.44
N LEU A 260 18.34 7.92 -1.13
CA LEU A 260 19.45 8.24 -0.23
C LEU A 260 20.28 9.41 -0.74
N ALA A 261 20.54 9.46 -2.05
CA ALA A 261 21.29 10.54 -2.69
C ALA A 261 20.58 11.91 -2.56
N LEU A 262 19.25 11.97 -2.38
CA LEU A 262 18.52 13.23 -2.13
C LEU A 262 18.97 13.92 -0.82
N VAL A 263 19.59 13.21 0.10
CA VAL A 263 20.14 13.78 1.34
C VAL A 263 21.37 14.66 1.04
N ALA A 264 22.18 14.34 0.01
CA ALA A 264 23.35 15.10 -0.34
C ALA A 264 23.03 16.59 -0.62
N PRO A 265 23.90 17.53 -0.19
CA PRO A 265 25.20 17.39 0.46
C PRO A 265 25.15 17.35 2.00
N ARG A 266 23.99 17.13 2.61
CA ARG A 266 23.80 17.03 4.08
C ARG A 266 24.36 15.72 4.61
N ALA A 267 24.48 15.57 5.95
CA ALA A 267 25.07 14.38 6.53
C ALA A 267 24.11 13.19 6.50
N LEU A 268 24.58 12.05 6.01
CA LEU A 268 23.87 10.77 5.99
C LEU A 268 24.73 9.68 6.62
N MET A 269 24.24 9.02 7.65
CA MET A 269 24.82 7.79 8.16
C MET A 269 23.79 6.66 8.12
N VAL A 270 24.05 5.64 7.33
CA VAL A 270 23.24 4.41 7.28
C VAL A 270 23.80 3.41 8.28
N VAL A 271 22.92 2.87 9.13
CA VAL A 271 23.29 1.86 10.14
C VAL A 271 22.58 0.54 9.82
N ASN A 272 23.36 -0.53 9.65
CA ASN A 272 22.82 -1.87 9.41
C ASN A 272 23.33 -2.90 10.43
N ALA A 273 22.50 -3.91 10.71
CA ALA A 273 22.84 -5.08 11.49
C ALA A 273 23.25 -6.24 10.56
N THR A 274 24.25 -7.06 10.97
CA THR A 274 24.76 -8.16 10.16
C THR A 274 23.78 -9.34 10.05
N LYS A 275 22.84 -9.45 11.01
CA LYS A 275 21.86 -10.54 11.11
C LYS A 275 20.43 -10.02 10.91
N ASP A 276 20.26 -9.07 9.98
CA ASP A 276 18.97 -8.49 9.62
C ASP A 276 18.29 -9.25 8.47
N ALA A 277 17.04 -8.92 8.19
CA ALA A 277 16.29 -9.42 7.04
C ALA A 277 16.98 -9.02 5.72
N PHE A 278 16.75 -9.81 4.66
CA PHE A 278 17.44 -9.63 3.39
C PHE A 278 17.31 -8.22 2.82
N GLN A 279 16.11 -7.66 2.86
CA GLN A 279 15.84 -6.30 2.34
C GLN A 279 16.59 -5.19 3.09
N PHE A 280 17.06 -5.44 4.32
CA PHE A 280 17.87 -4.53 5.14
C PHE A 280 19.29 -5.04 5.34
N SER A 281 19.73 -6.01 4.53
CA SER A 281 21.04 -6.62 4.70
C SER A 281 22.16 -5.64 4.36
N VAL A 282 23.30 -5.86 5.00
CA VAL A 282 24.54 -5.10 4.73
C VAL A 282 24.93 -5.16 3.24
N GLY A 283 24.68 -6.30 2.57
CA GLY A 283 24.95 -6.46 1.15
C GLY A 283 24.12 -5.55 0.26
N GLU A 284 22.82 -5.49 0.50
CA GLU A 284 21.90 -4.63 -0.24
C GLU A 284 22.16 -3.14 0.06
N ALA A 285 22.37 -2.79 1.33
CA ALA A 285 22.73 -1.44 1.72
C ALA A 285 24.02 -0.93 1.05
N LYS A 286 25.03 -1.77 0.91
CA LYS A 286 26.28 -1.41 0.19
C LYS A 286 26.03 -1.07 -1.28
N LYS A 287 25.10 -1.75 -1.97
CA LYS A 287 24.73 -1.44 -3.36
C LYS A 287 24.15 -0.01 -3.45
N SER A 288 23.17 0.29 -2.60
CA SER A 288 22.55 1.63 -2.56
C SER A 288 23.52 2.73 -2.16
N LEU A 289 24.38 2.47 -1.17
CA LEU A 289 25.38 3.44 -0.73
C LEU A 289 26.48 3.69 -1.76
N ALA A 290 26.90 2.69 -2.54
CA ALA A 290 27.84 2.86 -3.63
C ALA A 290 27.29 3.84 -4.68
N ALA A 291 26.02 3.66 -5.08
CA ALA A 291 25.40 4.56 -6.05
C ALA A 291 25.09 5.96 -5.47
N ALA A 292 24.60 6.05 -4.22
CA ALA A 292 24.39 7.33 -3.54
C ALA A 292 25.71 8.08 -3.32
N GLY A 293 26.80 7.37 -2.97
CA GLY A 293 28.12 7.93 -2.75
C GLY A 293 28.70 8.66 -3.97
N HIS A 294 28.34 8.21 -5.17
CA HIS A 294 28.69 8.92 -6.39
C HIS A 294 28.15 10.36 -6.40
N VAL A 295 26.93 10.57 -5.91
CA VAL A 295 26.33 11.91 -5.80
C VAL A 295 27.01 12.74 -4.72
N PHE A 296 27.35 12.15 -3.56
CA PHE A 296 28.13 12.86 -2.53
C PHE A 296 29.49 13.30 -3.06
N ALA A 297 30.12 12.51 -3.93
CA ALA A 297 31.37 12.86 -4.60
C ALA A 297 31.20 14.06 -5.56
N LEU A 298 30.07 14.15 -6.29
CA LEU A 298 29.77 15.33 -7.13
C LEU A 298 29.69 16.65 -6.33
N TYR A 299 29.27 16.55 -5.06
CA TYR A 299 29.24 17.69 -4.12
C TYR A 299 30.58 17.90 -3.38
N GLU A 300 31.59 17.06 -3.59
CA GLU A 300 32.83 17.04 -2.80
C GLU A 300 32.60 16.87 -1.30
N LYS A 301 31.61 16.03 -0.94
CA LYS A 301 31.13 15.80 0.44
C LYS A 301 31.15 14.32 0.84
N ASN A 302 32.17 13.57 0.42
CA ASN A 302 32.30 12.15 0.77
C ASN A 302 32.38 11.92 2.30
N ASP A 303 32.91 12.88 3.06
CA ASP A 303 33.00 12.87 4.50
C ASP A 303 31.63 12.98 5.20
N ARG A 304 30.56 13.31 4.46
CA ARG A 304 29.19 13.39 4.96
C ARG A 304 28.37 12.14 4.68
N LEU A 305 28.94 11.10 4.12
CA LEU A 305 28.32 9.80 3.93
C LEU A 305 29.07 8.75 4.74
N ARG A 306 28.35 8.03 5.61
CA ARG A 306 28.92 6.94 6.44
C ARG A 306 28.05 5.71 6.39
N HIS A 307 28.67 4.53 6.34
CA HIS A 307 28.03 3.25 6.60
C HIS A 307 28.58 2.67 7.91
N ALA A 308 27.72 2.49 8.90
CA ALA A 308 28.04 1.87 10.18
C ALA A 308 27.39 0.48 10.24
N VAL A 309 28.20 -0.55 10.50
CA VAL A 309 27.76 -1.96 10.51
C VAL A 309 28.03 -2.57 11.87
N PHE A 310 27.04 -3.24 12.43
CA PHE A 310 27.13 -3.84 13.76
C PHE A 310 26.78 -5.32 13.74
N GLU A 311 27.53 -6.11 14.50
CA GLU A 311 27.23 -7.51 14.73
C GLU A 311 26.01 -7.63 15.65
N SER A 312 24.82 -7.63 15.06
CA SER A 312 23.55 -7.59 15.77
C SER A 312 22.44 -8.22 14.93
N ARG A 313 21.32 -8.53 15.56
CA ARG A 313 20.01 -8.72 14.92
C ARG A 313 19.37 -7.35 14.64
N HIS A 314 18.19 -7.37 14.04
CA HIS A 314 17.35 -6.18 13.81
C HIS A 314 17.05 -5.44 15.12
N ASP A 315 17.72 -4.32 15.37
CA ASP A 315 17.64 -3.57 16.63
C ASP A 315 18.13 -2.12 16.45
N TYR A 316 18.01 -1.32 17.49
CA TYR A 316 18.71 -0.05 17.68
C TYR A 316 19.41 -0.07 19.03
N ASN A 317 20.35 -0.99 19.20
CA ASN A 317 21.08 -1.25 20.43
C ASN A 317 22.03 -0.10 20.82
N GLN A 318 22.63 -0.22 22.01
CA GLN A 318 23.49 0.83 22.57
C GLN A 318 24.64 1.21 21.63
N ALA A 319 25.37 0.25 21.06
CA ALA A 319 26.49 0.55 20.18
C ALA A 319 26.07 1.34 18.92
N MET A 320 24.90 1.02 18.36
CA MET A 320 24.31 1.78 17.25
C MET A 320 23.90 3.20 17.68
N ARG A 321 23.36 3.35 18.92
CA ARG A 321 23.01 4.66 19.48
C ARG A 321 24.25 5.51 19.71
N GLU A 322 25.31 4.94 20.28
CA GLU A 322 26.59 5.62 20.50
C GLU A 322 27.22 6.15 19.21
N ALA A 323 27.16 5.36 18.12
CA ALA A 323 27.60 5.82 16.80
C ALA A 323 26.73 6.97 16.27
N MET A 324 25.42 6.92 16.47
CA MET A 324 24.50 8.00 16.10
C MET A 324 24.78 9.26 16.91
N TYR A 325 25.04 9.16 18.21
CA TYR A 325 25.36 10.31 19.05
C TYR A 325 26.60 11.05 18.54
N GLY A 326 27.66 10.32 18.21
CA GLY A 326 28.88 10.93 17.66
C GLY A 326 28.65 11.61 16.32
N TRP A 327 27.88 10.97 15.44
CA TRP A 327 27.56 11.54 14.11
C TRP A 327 26.69 12.80 14.21
N MET A 328 25.66 12.78 15.06
CA MET A 328 24.80 13.95 15.34
C MET A 328 25.60 15.09 15.98
N SER A 329 26.48 14.79 16.94
CA SER A 329 27.35 15.83 17.58
C SER A 329 28.27 16.51 16.57
N ARG A 330 28.92 15.74 15.72
CA ARG A 330 29.76 16.30 14.67
C ARG A 330 29.00 17.24 13.73
N HIS A 331 27.84 16.82 13.26
CA HIS A 331 27.14 17.51 12.18
C HIS A 331 26.11 18.56 12.62
N LEU A 332 25.65 18.52 13.87
CA LEU A 332 24.67 19.47 14.40
C LEU A 332 25.27 20.42 15.44
N LYS A 333 26.34 20.02 16.13
CA LYS A 333 27.04 20.88 17.10
C LYS A 333 28.41 21.37 16.61
N GLY A 334 28.98 20.68 15.60
CA GLY A 334 30.37 20.90 15.22
C GLY A 334 31.38 20.34 16.23
N GLU A 335 30.98 19.39 17.08
CA GLU A 335 31.78 18.79 18.15
C GLU A 335 32.27 17.39 17.77
N GLY A 336 33.55 17.11 18.08
CA GLY A 336 34.17 15.81 17.83
C GLY A 336 34.39 15.49 16.33
N ASP A 337 34.84 14.26 16.05
CA ASP A 337 35.15 13.76 14.72
C ASP A 337 34.07 12.81 14.15
N GLY A 338 32.98 12.59 14.90
CA GLY A 338 31.90 11.68 14.58
C GLY A 338 32.13 10.24 15.06
N SER A 339 33.17 9.99 15.86
CA SER A 339 33.36 8.71 16.57
C SER A 339 32.23 8.47 17.58
N PRO A 340 31.93 7.20 17.93
CA PRO A 340 30.91 6.89 18.92
C PRO A 340 31.12 7.61 20.24
N ILE A 341 30.06 8.15 20.84
CA ILE A 341 30.04 8.75 22.16
C ILE A 341 29.39 7.79 23.14
N THR A 342 30.04 7.49 24.25
CA THR A 342 29.52 6.60 25.29
C THR A 342 28.16 7.07 25.76
N GLU A 343 27.19 6.14 25.78
CA GLU A 343 25.83 6.42 26.22
C GLU A 343 25.78 6.83 27.70
N PRO A 344 25.19 7.97 28.03
CA PRO A 344 25.00 8.35 29.44
C PRO A 344 24.14 7.35 30.21
N THR A 345 24.37 7.16 31.47
CA THR A 345 23.52 6.33 32.33
C THR A 345 22.14 6.98 32.53
N PHE A 346 21.09 6.18 32.37
CA PHE A 346 19.69 6.59 32.55
C PHE A 346 18.80 5.38 32.87
N GLU A 347 17.58 5.68 33.27
CA GLU A 347 16.49 4.72 33.37
C GLU A 347 15.36 5.13 32.41
N THR A 348 14.64 4.14 31.85
CA THR A 348 13.48 4.38 31.01
C THR A 348 12.19 4.43 31.84
N GLU A 349 11.21 5.17 31.35
CA GLU A 349 9.90 5.27 31.97
C GLU A 349 9.04 4.03 31.69
N LYS A 350 8.09 3.76 32.56
CA LYS A 350 7.00 2.85 32.27
C LYS A 350 6.18 3.44 31.08
N PRO A 351 5.79 2.64 30.09
CA PRO A 351 5.09 3.15 28.90
C PRO A 351 3.88 4.04 29.20
N GLU A 352 3.09 3.69 30.21
CA GLU A 352 1.90 4.45 30.61
C GLU A 352 2.23 5.87 31.09
N ALA A 353 3.40 6.06 31.73
CA ALA A 353 3.83 7.38 32.24
C ALA A 353 4.06 8.40 31.10
N LEU A 354 4.37 7.94 29.89
CA LEU A 354 4.66 8.78 28.72
C LEU A 354 3.44 9.05 27.84
N ARG A 355 2.27 8.48 28.16
CA ARG A 355 1.05 8.70 27.37
C ARG A 355 0.56 10.12 27.46
N CYS A 356 0.19 10.70 26.30
CA CYS A 356 -0.55 11.95 26.22
C CYS A 356 -2.00 11.77 26.70
N PHE A 357 -2.57 10.58 26.42
CA PHE A 357 -3.91 10.18 26.80
C PHE A 357 -3.85 8.92 27.71
N PRO A 358 -3.62 9.08 29.02
CA PRO A 358 -3.50 7.94 29.94
C PRO A 358 -4.82 7.18 30.06
N GLY A 359 -4.75 5.86 30.23
CA GLY A 359 -5.93 4.99 30.30
C GLY A 359 -6.82 5.15 29.07
N ASP A 360 -8.11 5.40 29.27
CA ASP A 360 -9.13 5.58 28.22
C ASP A 360 -9.44 7.06 27.92
N SER A 361 -8.56 8.00 28.34
CA SER A 361 -8.83 9.44 28.21
C SER A 361 -8.70 10.02 26.81
N ARG A 362 -8.31 9.21 25.79
CA ARG A 362 -8.29 9.66 24.39
C ARG A 362 -9.71 10.03 23.97
N PRO A 363 -9.94 11.22 23.37
CA PRO A 363 -11.25 11.63 22.89
C PRO A 363 -11.88 10.60 21.95
N ASP A 364 -13.20 10.43 22.01
CA ASP A 364 -13.93 9.46 21.17
C ASP A 364 -13.99 9.90 19.70
N ASP A 365 -13.91 11.21 19.44
CA ASP A 365 -13.82 11.81 18.10
C ASP A 365 -12.39 11.87 17.54
N PHE A 366 -11.43 11.23 18.21
CA PHE A 366 -10.05 11.15 17.75
C PHE A 366 -9.97 10.47 16.39
N VAL A 367 -9.43 11.18 15.40
CA VAL A 367 -9.37 10.71 14.01
C VAL A 367 -8.37 9.57 13.87
N THR A 368 -8.88 8.35 13.65
CA THR A 368 -8.07 7.17 13.31
C THR A 368 -7.72 7.16 11.82
N LEU A 369 -6.76 6.33 11.43
CA LEU A 369 -6.31 6.25 10.05
C LEU A 369 -7.43 5.86 9.07
N PRO A 370 -8.29 4.83 9.33
CA PRO A 370 -9.42 4.53 8.46
C PRO A 370 -10.47 5.67 8.42
N ALA A 371 -10.75 6.32 9.55
CA ALA A 371 -11.68 7.46 9.58
C ALA A 371 -11.17 8.63 8.73
N PHE A 372 -9.86 8.90 8.77
CA PHE A 372 -9.21 9.86 7.89
C PHE A 372 -9.35 9.46 6.42
N ALA A 373 -9.03 8.21 6.08
CA ALA A 373 -9.16 7.68 4.72
C ALA A 373 -10.60 7.78 4.20
N ALA A 374 -11.60 7.43 5.02
CA ALA A 374 -13.01 7.53 4.67
C ALA A 374 -13.46 8.98 4.43
N THR A 375 -12.94 9.93 5.22
CA THR A 375 -13.20 11.36 5.02
C THR A 375 -12.67 11.84 3.67
N GLU A 376 -11.43 11.46 3.30
CA GLU A 376 -10.85 11.75 2.00
C GLU A 376 -11.61 11.06 0.86
N ALA A 377 -11.99 9.80 1.03
CA ALA A 377 -12.80 9.07 0.06
C ALA A 377 -14.14 9.78 -0.22
N ARG A 378 -14.86 10.19 0.82
CA ARG A 378 -16.12 10.95 0.69
C ARG A 378 -15.89 12.30 0.01
N ARG A 379 -14.77 12.97 0.29
CA ARG A 379 -14.39 14.23 -0.38
C ARG A 379 -14.20 14.02 -1.89
N LEU A 380 -13.49 12.96 -2.29
CA LEU A 380 -13.28 12.62 -3.70
C LEU A 380 -14.60 12.31 -4.42
N LEU A 381 -15.46 11.52 -3.79
CA LEU A 381 -16.76 11.14 -4.37
C LEU A 381 -17.72 12.30 -4.53
N ARG A 382 -17.67 13.32 -3.64
CA ARG A 382 -18.46 14.55 -3.82
C ARG A 382 -18.12 15.31 -5.10
N LEU A 383 -16.93 15.13 -5.65
CA LEU A 383 -16.53 15.73 -6.94
C LEU A 383 -17.11 14.98 -8.15
N ARG A 384 -17.81 13.85 -7.94
CA ARG A 384 -18.43 13.01 -8.96
C ARG A 384 -19.95 12.91 -8.75
N PRO A 385 -20.70 13.97 -9.04
CA PRO A 385 -22.15 13.97 -8.88
C PRO A 385 -22.81 12.94 -9.81
N ASN A 386 -24.00 12.50 -9.46
CA ASN A 386 -24.75 11.59 -10.30
C ASN A 386 -25.07 12.24 -11.66
N PRO A 387 -24.99 11.49 -12.77
CA PRO A 387 -25.42 12.01 -14.06
C PRO A 387 -26.95 12.21 -14.06
N ASP A 388 -27.38 13.30 -14.64
CA ASP A 388 -28.79 13.71 -14.75
C ASP A 388 -29.38 13.47 -16.15
N HIS A 389 -28.52 13.23 -17.16
CA HIS A 389 -28.89 12.91 -18.54
C HIS A 389 -27.86 11.99 -19.20
N LEU A 390 -28.27 11.33 -20.29
CA LEU A 390 -27.47 10.28 -20.94
C LEU A 390 -26.14 10.80 -21.49
N GLU A 391 -26.14 11.93 -22.18
CA GLU A 391 -24.92 12.52 -22.77
C GLU A 391 -23.83 12.78 -21.73
N ARG A 392 -24.21 13.26 -20.55
CA ARG A 392 -23.27 13.47 -19.43
C ARG A 392 -22.69 12.14 -18.94
N TRP A 393 -23.53 11.10 -18.87
CA TRP A 393 -23.06 9.76 -18.53
C TRP A 393 -22.11 9.21 -19.57
N GLU A 394 -22.44 9.30 -20.87
CA GLU A 394 -21.60 8.81 -21.97
C GLU A 394 -20.22 9.47 -21.98
N ALA A 395 -20.14 10.77 -21.69
CA ALA A 395 -18.87 11.48 -21.53
C ALA A 395 -18.07 10.95 -20.34
N GLU A 396 -18.71 10.70 -19.19
CA GLU A 396 -18.06 10.13 -18.02
C GLU A 396 -17.62 8.68 -18.26
N ASP A 397 -18.48 7.83 -18.86
CA ASP A 397 -18.18 6.45 -19.24
C ASP A 397 -16.94 6.36 -20.13
N THR A 398 -16.85 7.23 -21.13
CA THR A 398 -15.70 7.31 -22.03
C THR A 398 -14.42 7.62 -21.26
N LEU A 399 -14.43 8.67 -20.45
CA LEU A 399 -13.26 9.06 -19.64
C LEU A 399 -12.84 7.96 -18.64
N MET A 400 -13.80 7.29 -18.03
CA MET A 400 -13.51 6.19 -17.10
C MET A 400 -12.87 5.01 -17.81
N ARG A 401 -13.40 4.59 -18.98
CA ARG A 401 -12.84 3.48 -19.77
C ARG A 401 -11.44 3.80 -20.30
N GLU A 402 -11.20 5.01 -20.75
CA GLU A 402 -9.88 5.46 -21.20
C GLU A 402 -8.87 5.51 -20.06
N SER A 403 -9.30 5.91 -18.86
CA SER A 403 -8.45 6.01 -17.67
C SER A 403 -8.19 4.65 -17.01
N MET A 404 -9.11 3.72 -17.10
CA MET A 404 -9.08 2.44 -16.38
C MET A 404 -7.81 1.63 -16.62
N PRO A 405 -7.29 1.44 -17.85
CA PRO A 405 -6.04 0.72 -18.06
C PRO A 405 -4.88 1.33 -17.25
N ARG A 406 -4.74 2.65 -17.26
CA ARG A 406 -3.70 3.36 -16.49
C ARG A 406 -3.86 3.19 -14.98
N VAL A 407 -5.08 3.30 -14.47
CA VAL A 407 -5.38 3.14 -13.03
C VAL A 407 -5.09 1.72 -12.57
N LEU A 408 -5.34 0.74 -13.43
CA LEU A 408 -5.06 -0.67 -13.20
C LEU A 408 -3.58 -1.05 -13.42
N GLY A 409 -2.67 -0.09 -13.62
CA GLY A 409 -1.23 -0.30 -13.75
C GLY A 409 -0.74 -0.57 -15.18
N GLY A 410 -1.59 -0.35 -16.18
CA GLY A 410 -1.30 -0.63 -17.59
C GLY A 410 -1.47 -2.10 -17.94
N PHE A 411 -1.71 -2.35 -19.23
CA PHE A 411 -1.74 -3.71 -19.76
C PHE A 411 -0.54 -3.93 -20.70
N PRO A 412 0.11 -5.10 -20.63
CA PRO A 412 1.19 -5.41 -21.56
C PRO A 412 0.66 -5.60 -22.97
N GLN A 413 1.56 -5.59 -23.96
CA GLN A 413 1.20 -6.06 -25.30
C GLN A 413 0.88 -7.55 -25.26
N PRO A 414 -0.15 -8.01 -25.98
CA PRO A 414 -0.45 -9.44 -26.07
C PRO A 414 0.75 -10.21 -26.64
N THR A 415 1.09 -11.30 -25.98
CA THR A 415 2.10 -12.28 -26.44
C THR A 415 1.41 -13.58 -26.84
N PRO A 416 2.07 -14.52 -27.55
CA PRO A 416 1.51 -15.82 -27.82
C PRO A 416 0.98 -16.50 -26.55
N LEU A 417 -0.17 -17.14 -26.68
CA LEU A 417 -0.84 -17.81 -25.53
C LEU A 417 -0.18 -19.12 -25.18
N ASP A 418 0.48 -19.78 -26.13
CA ASP A 418 1.04 -21.13 -25.98
C ASP A 418 0.03 -22.09 -25.32
N ALA A 419 -1.24 -21.95 -25.70
CA ALA A 419 -2.35 -22.65 -25.08
C ALA A 419 -2.26 -24.17 -25.26
N LYS A 420 -2.46 -24.89 -24.16
CA LYS A 420 -2.53 -26.36 -24.14
C LYS A 420 -3.87 -26.76 -23.55
N ASN A 421 -4.61 -27.55 -24.32
CA ASN A 421 -5.92 -28.05 -23.95
C ASN A 421 -5.86 -29.58 -23.81
N THR A 422 -6.44 -30.09 -22.75
CA THR A 422 -6.65 -31.55 -22.55
C THR A 422 -8.10 -31.78 -22.19
N ASP A 423 -8.75 -32.68 -22.95
CA ASP A 423 -10.14 -33.04 -22.78
C ASP A 423 -10.26 -34.37 -22.02
N ASP A 424 -11.11 -34.38 -20.99
CA ASP A 424 -11.51 -35.58 -20.25
C ASP A 424 -13.06 -35.55 -20.14
N GLY A 425 -13.71 -36.19 -21.09
CA GLY A 425 -15.16 -36.18 -21.22
C GLY A 425 -15.73 -34.77 -21.35
N ASN A 426 -16.53 -34.36 -20.37
CA ASN A 426 -17.15 -33.03 -20.32
C ASN A 426 -16.25 -31.98 -19.68
N VAL A 427 -15.05 -32.32 -19.22
CA VAL A 427 -14.11 -31.39 -18.59
C VAL A 427 -12.94 -31.13 -19.52
N GLN A 428 -12.63 -29.86 -19.75
CA GLN A 428 -11.44 -29.43 -20.48
C GLN A 428 -10.54 -28.67 -19.54
N SER A 429 -9.30 -29.11 -19.44
CA SER A 429 -8.24 -28.36 -18.76
C SER A 429 -7.50 -27.50 -19.77
N ILE A 430 -7.34 -26.21 -19.44
CA ILE A 430 -6.71 -25.21 -20.29
C ILE A 430 -5.53 -24.63 -19.51
N THR A 431 -4.37 -24.61 -20.15
CA THR A 431 -3.17 -23.93 -19.61
C THR A 431 -2.67 -22.96 -20.66
N PHE A 432 -2.41 -21.71 -20.30
CA PHE A 432 -1.93 -20.73 -21.25
C PHE A 432 -1.00 -19.69 -20.60
N SER A 433 -0.20 -19.02 -21.41
CA SER A 433 0.63 -17.88 -21.00
C SER A 433 -0.16 -16.60 -21.07
N SER A 434 -0.38 -15.96 -19.92
CA SER A 434 -1.04 -14.64 -19.85
C SER A 434 -0.10 -13.51 -20.27
N GLU A 435 1.13 -13.59 -19.79
CA GLU A 435 2.28 -12.77 -20.22
C GLU A 435 3.58 -13.56 -19.92
N PRO A 436 4.74 -13.15 -20.46
CA PRO A 436 5.98 -13.89 -20.25
C PRO A 436 6.26 -14.14 -18.76
N GLY A 437 6.40 -15.40 -18.39
CA GLY A 437 6.62 -15.84 -17.01
C GLY A 437 5.36 -16.06 -16.17
N ILE A 438 4.17 -15.85 -16.73
CA ILE A 438 2.88 -16.08 -16.04
C ILE A 438 2.04 -17.10 -16.77
N THR A 439 1.88 -18.25 -16.16
CA THR A 439 0.98 -19.33 -16.58
C THR A 439 -0.31 -19.28 -15.80
N VAL A 440 -1.42 -19.27 -16.48
CA VAL A 440 -2.78 -19.37 -15.93
C VAL A 440 -3.33 -20.76 -16.21
N LEU A 441 -3.99 -21.32 -15.21
CA LEU A 441 -4.66 -22.62 -15.30
C LEU A 441 -6.17 -22.39 -15.28
N ALA A 442 -6.89 -22.95 -16.23
CA ALA A 442 -8.34 -22.89 -16.28
C ALA A 442 -8.98 -24.26 -16.47
N ARG A 443 -10.23 -24.39 -16.06
CA ARG A 443 -11.08 -25.55 -16.25
C ARG A 443 -12.38 -25.08 -16.92
N ARG A 444 -12.78 -25.77 -18.00
CA ARG A 444 -14.07 -25.59 -18.66
C ARG A 444 -14.90 -26.85 -18.49
N ASP A 445 -16.02 -26.74 -17.78
CA ASP A 445 -17.03 -27.78 -17.69
C ASP A 445 -18.04 -27.53 -18.81
N LYS A 446 -18.14 -28.51 -19.71
CA LYS A 446 -18.93 -28.45 -20.95
C LYS A 446 -20.28 -29.13 -20.77
N VAL A 447 -21.33 -28.51 -21.27
CA VAL A 447 -22.62 -29.21 -21.44
C VAL A 447 -22.57 -30.16 -22.61
N ALA A 448 -23.32 -31.28 -22.53
CA ALA A 448 -23.34 -32.31 -23.59
C ALA A 448 -23.90 -31.79 -24.93
N GLU A 449 -24.90 -30.91 -24.85
CA GLU A 449 -25.54 -30.27 -25.98
C GLU A 449 -24.83 -28.94 -26.34
N GLN A 450 -25.30 -28.29 -27.43
CA GLN A 450 -24.81 -26.95 -27.75
C GLN A 450 -25.15 -25.98 -26.61
N PRO A 451 -24.16 -25.28 -26.05
CA PRO A 451 -24.41 -24.38 -24.93
C PRO A 451 -25.21 -23.15 -25.35
N ARG A 452 -26.07 -22.67 -24.45
CA ARG A 452 -26.75 -21.38 -24.60
C ARG A 452 -25.80 -20.18 -24.43
N GLY A 453 -24.72 -20.37 -23.66
CA GLY A 453 -23.72 -19.39 -23.37
C GLY A 453 -22.54 -19.99 -22.61
N LEU A 454 -21.60 -19.14 -22.24
CA LEU A 454 -20.42 -19.47 -21.45
C LEU A 454 -20.35 -18.51 -20.27
N ALA A 455 -20.16 -19.05 -19.05
CA ALA A 455 -19.96 -18.26 -17.86
C ALA A 455 -18.53 -18.41 -17.34
N VAL A 456 -17.80 -17.31 -17.24
CA VAL A 456 -16.52 -17.24 -16.55
C VAL A 456 -16.82 -16.95 -15.06
N LEU A 457 -16.67 -17.95 -14.22
CA LEU A 457 -16.93 -17.88 -12.78
C LEU A 457 -15.61 -17.68 -12.03
N LEU A 458 -15.43 -16.50 -11.47
CA LEU A 458 -14.22 -16.07 -10.80
C LEU A 458 -14.38 -16.10 -9.27
N ASP A 459 -13.49 -16.79 -8.60
CA ASP A 459 -13.34 -16.82 -7.15
C ASP A 459 -11.84 -16.87 -6.84
N LEU A 460 -11.31 -15.81 -6.20
CA LEU A 460 -9.86 -15.71 -5.94
C LEU A 460 -9.38 -16.67 -4.83
N ASP A 461 -10.30 -17.21 -4.03
CA ASP A 461 -9.97 -18.15 -2.97
C ASP A 461 -10.08 -19.61 -3.43
N GLN A 462 -11.11 -19.92 -4.23
CA GLN A 462 -11.34 -21.28 -4.72
C GLN A 462 -10.66 -21.54 -6.08
N GLY A 463 -10.38 -20.50 -6.88
CA GLY A 463 -9.80 -20.66 -8.21
C GLY A 463 -10.61 -21.64 -9.08
N ARG A 464 -9.95 -22.62 -9.68
CA ARG A 464 -10.60 -23.66 -10.51
C ARG A 464 -11.60 -24.53 -9.75
N GLN A 465 -11.47 -24.63 -8.42
CA GLN A 465 -12.42 -25.41 -7.59
C GLN A 465 -13.81 -24.75 -7.51
N ALA A 466 -13.95 -23.48 -7.92
CA ALA A 466 -15.25 -22.82 -8.05
C ALA A 466 -16.19 -23.57 -9.02
N ALA A 467 -15.67 -24.43 -9.89
CA ALA A 467 -16.46 -25.35 -10.74
C ALA A 467 -17.34 -26.33 -9.95
N ASP A 468 -16.99 -26.59 -8.71
CA ASP A 468 -17.73 -27.56 -7.86
C ASP A 468 -18.79 -26.88 -6.98
N THR A 469 -19.02 -25.57 -7.16
CA THR A 469 -19.98 -24.77 -6.40
C THR A 469 -21.42 -24.95 -6.86
N PRO A 470 -22.43 -24.62 -6.02
CA PRO A 470 -23.84 -24.59 -6.45
C PRO A 470 -24.08 -23.68 -7.66
N THR A 471 -23.39 -22.55 -7.76
CA THR A 471 -23.51 -21.63 -8.89
C THR A 471 -23.06 -22.28 -10.20
N ALA A 472 -21.91 -22.96 -10.21
CA ALA A 472 -21.46 -23.69 -11.38
C ALA A 472 -22.42 -24.78 -11.80
N ARG A 473 -22.94 -25.59 -10.84
CA ARG A 473 -23.93 -26.62 -11.12
C ARG A 473 -25.24 -26.04 -11.71
N SER A 474 -25.73 -24.93 -11.17
CA SER A 474 -26.93 -24.26 -11.67
C SER A 474 -26.75 -23.73 -13.11
N LEU A 475 -25.57 -23.20 -13.46
CA LEU A 475 -25.23 -22.77 -14.80
C LEU A 475 -25.24 -23.94 -15.79
N LEU A 476 -24.61 -25.08 -15.45
CA LEU A 476 -24.61 -26.31 -16.26
C LEU A 476 -26.02 -26.83 -16.48
N GLN A 477 -26.89 -26.84 -15.44
CA GLN A 477 -28.30 -27.23 -15.55
C GLN A 477 -29.10 -26.33 -16.51
N GLN A 478 -28.71 -25.05 -16.61
CA GLN A 478 -29.32 -24.12 -17.56
C GLN A 478 -28.63 -24.11 -18.95
N ARG A 479 -27.78 -25.11 -19.19
CA ARG A 479 -27.06 -25.32 -20.45
C ARG A 479 -26.06 -24.21 -20.78
N TRP A 480 -25.34 -23.72 -19.75
CA TRP A 480 -24.18 -22.84 -19.90
C TRP A 480 -22.91 -23.64 -19.65
N ASP A 481 -21.91 -23.51 -20.53
CA ASP A 481 -20.56 -23.94 -20.22
C ASP A 481 -20.03 -23.08 -19.08
N VAL A 482 -19.26 -23.67 -18.16
CA VAL A 482 -18.68 -22.95 -17.01
C VAL A 482 -17.15 -22.98 -17.12
N VAL A 483 -16.52 -21.84 -17.03
CA VAL A 483 -15.06 -21.70 -16.98
C VAL A 483 -14.65 -21.11 -15.66
N THR A 484 -13.72 -21.76 -14.99
CA THR A 484 -13.08 -21.29 -13.75
C THR A 484 -11.58 -21.25 -13.95
N ALA A 485 -10.86 -20.38 -13.21
CA ALA A 485 -9.42 -20.22 -13.41
C ALA A 485 -8.68 -19.93 -12.09
N ASP A 486 -7.47 -20.47 -11.99
CA ASP A 486 -6.45 -19.98 -11.05
C ASP A 486 -5.73 -18.81 -11.74
N LEU A 487 -6.15 -17.60 -11.41
CA LEU A 487 -5.48 -16.39 -11.89
C LEU A 487 -4.10 -16.29 -11.20
N ARG A 488 -3.20 -15.43 -11.70
CA ARG A 488 -1.86 -15.29 -11.09
C ARG A 488 -1.94 -15.07 -9.59
N ALA A 489 -1.04 -15.68 -8.85
CA ALA A 489 -0.97 -15.64 -7.39
C ALA A 489 -2.25 -16.11 -6.67
N THR A 490 -3.07 -16.95 -7.31
CA THR A 490 -4.25 -17.58 -6.68
C THR A 490 -4.28 -19.08 -6.94
N GLY A 491 -5.09 -19.83 -6.19
CA GLY A 491 -5.26 -21.28 -6.39
C GLY A 491 -3.92 -22.03 -6.40
N ALA A 492 -3.68 -22.82 -7.42
CA ALA A 492 -2.43 -23.58 -7.58
C ALA A 492 -1.20 -22.71 -7.85
N THR A 493 -1.40 -21.45 -8.26
CA THR A 493 -0.32 -20.48 -8.50
C THR A 493 -0.06 -19.54 -7.31
N ALA A 494 -0.80 -19.71 -6.19
CA ALA A 494 -0.66 -18.88 -4.99
C ALA A 494 0.76 -19.01 -4.40
N HIS A 495 1.31 -17.89 -3.96
CA HIS A 495 2.58 -17.87 -3.24
C HIS A 495 2.42 -18.47 -1.84
N ARG A 496 3.32 -19.41 -1.45
CA ARG A 496 3.15 -20.22 -0.23
C ARG A 496 3.12 -19.40 1.07
N SER A 497 3.83 -18.27 1.12
CA SER A 497 3.96 -17.41 2.31
C SER A 497 3.34 -16.04 2.05
N ASP A 498 2.20 -15.99 1.37
CA ASP A 498 1.59 -14.72 0.93
C ASP A 498 0.87 -14.00 2.07
N LYS A 499 0.19 -14.76 2.92
CA LYS A 499 -0.65 -14.22 3.99
C LYS A 499 0.15 -13.61 5.14
N ILE A 500 -0.15 -12.35 5.47
CA ILE A 500 0.28 -11.70 6.71
C ILE A 500 -0.95 -11.09 7.40
N GLY A 501 -1.07 -11.31 8.69
CA GLY A 501 -2.19 -10.80 9.46
C GLY A 501 -3.54 -11.21 8.85
N ARG A 502 -4.35 -10.23 8.48
CA ARG A 502 -5.68 -10.41 7.85
C ARG A 502 -5.65 -10.37 6.32
N ALA A 503 -4.54 -10.00 5.71
CA ALA A 503 -4.39 -9.94 4.26
C ALA A 503 -3.94 -11.29 3.69
N ALA A 504 -4.81 -11.94 2.91
CA ALA A 504 -4.53 -13.26 2.32
C ALA A 504 -3.46 -13.21 1.22
N ASP A 505 -3.30 -12.08 0.57
CA ASP A 505 -2.42 -11.81 -0.58
C ASP A 505 -1.45 -10.64 -0.29
N HIS A 506 -0.98 -10.57 0.96
CA HIS A 506 -0.15 -9.47 1.45
C HIS A 506 1.09 -9.22 0.58
N ASN A 507 1.94 -10.24 0.46
CA ASN A 507 3.22 -10.10 -0.20
C ASN A 507 3.07 -9.85 -1.71
N THR A 508 2.22 -10.62 -2.38
CA THR A 508 2.00 -10.46 -3.83
C THR A 508 1.35 -9.12 -4.17
N ALA A 509 0.46 -8.61 -3.32
CA ALA A 509 -0.13 -7.28 -3.48
C ALA A 509 0.92 -6.18 -3.29
N GLU A 510 1.74 -6.25 -2.24
CA GLU A 510 2.80 -5.27 -2.00
C GLU A 510 3.86 -5.25 -3.12
N TRP A 511 4.34 -6.43 -3.54
CA TRP A 511 5.31 -6.52 -4.65
C TRP A 511 4.74 -5.90 -5.93
N SER A 512 3.46 -6.10 -6.18
CA SER A 512 2.74 -5.46 -7.29
C SER A 512 2.71 -3.94 -7.18
N MET A 513 2.56 -3.43 -5.95
CA MET A 513 2.53 -1.99 -5.67
C MET A 513 3.87 -1.31 -5.93
N TRP A 514 4.99 -1.92 -5.55
CA TRP A 514 6.32 -1.42 -5.87
C TRP A 514 6.54 -1.21 -7.37
N LEU A 515 5.98 -2.10 -8.19
CA LEU A 515 6.05 -2.04 -9.66
C LEU A 515 5.04 -1.06 -10.29
N GLY A 516 4.05 -0.57 -9.52
CA GLY A 516 2.94 0.21 -10.05
C GLY A 516 1.95 -0.60 -10.87
N ARG A 517 1.88 -1.90 -10.64
CA ARG A 517 0.99 -2.86 -11.32
C ARG A 517 0.06 -3.55 -10.32
N PRO A 518 -0.99 -2.90 -9.79
CA PRO A 518 -1.91 -3.50 -8.82
C PRO A 518 -2.44 -4.86 -9.27
N LEU A 519 -2.60 -5.81 -8.35
CA LEU A 519 -3.08 -7.17 -8.69
C LEU A 519 -4.44 -7.16 -9.39
N LEU A 520 -5.35 -6.27 -9.01
CA LEU A 520 -6.65 -6.15 -9.69
C LEU A 520 -6.48 -6.00 -11.20
N GLY A 521 -5.58 -5.13 -11.64
CA GLY A 521 -5.29 -4.93 -13.06
C GLY A 521 -4.67 -6.15 -13.72
N GLN A 522 -3.80 -6.84 -12.98
CA GLN A 522 -3.16 -8.06 -13.47
C GLN A 522 -4.17 -9.22 -13.59
N TRP A 523 -5.11 -9.36 -12.65
CA TRP A 523 -6.20 -10.33 -12.73
C TRP A 523 -7.18 -10.02 -13.87
N VAL A 524 -7.50 -8.74 -14.09
CA VAL A 524 -8.30 -8.31 -15.25
C VAL A 524 -7.61 -8.69 -16.54
N TRP A 525 -6.29 -8.52 -16.62
CA TRP A 525 -5.50 -8.96 -17.77
C TRP A 525 -5.57 -10.47 -17.98
N ASP A 526 -5.37 -11.26 -16.93
CA ASP A 526 -5.45 -12.73 -17.01
C ASP A 526 -6.81 -13.22 -17.56
N VAL A 527 -7.91 -12.60 -17.09
CA VAL A 527 -9.25 -12.96 -17.59
C VAL A 527 -9.43 -12.58 -19.06
N ARG A 528 -8.92 -11.44 -19.50
CA ARG A 528 -8.95 -11.06 -20.92
C ARG A 528 -8.15 -12.04 -21.79
N ARG A 529 -6.98 -12.47 -21.30
CA ARG A 529 -6.16 -13.50 -21.97
C ARG A 529 -6.85 -14.88 -21.95
N LEU A 530 -7.59 -15.21 -20.89
CA LEU A 530 -8.44 -16.40 -20.86
C LEU A 530 -9.51 -16.35 -21.96
N LEU A 531 -10.16 -15.20 -22.14
CA LEU A 531 -11.12 -15.03 -23.23
C LEU A 531 -10.47 -15.14 -24.61
N ASP A 532 -9.20 -14.71 -24.77
CA ASP A 532 -8.44 -14.93 -26.01
C ASP A 532 -8.22 -16.44 -26.24
N ALA A 533 -7.75 -17.17 -25.22
CA ALA A 533 -7.53 -18.62 -25.29
C ALA A 533 -8.81 -19.40 -25.61
N LEU A 534 -9.94 -18.99 -25.03
CA LEU A 534 -11.24 -19.57 -25.33
C LEU A 534 -11.74 -19.23 -26.74
N SER A 535 -11.35 -18.07 -27.30
CA SER A 535 -11.69 -17.69 -28.68
C SER A 535 -10.89 -18.48 -29.70
N GLU A 536 -9.65 -18.85 -29.40
CA GLU A 536 -8.77 -19.65 -30.24
C GLU A 536 -9.05 -21.17 -30.14
N ASP A 537 -9.79 -21.60 -29.12
CA ASP A 537 -10.20 -23.00 -28.94
C ASP A 537 -11.14 -23.46 -30.07
N ALA A 538 -11.09 -24.73 -30.44
CA ALA A 538 -11.90 -25.30 -31.50
C ALA A 538 -13.41 -25.12 -31.29
N ARG A 539 -13.87 -25.03 -30.05
CA ARG A 539 -15.27 -24.76 -29.69
C ARG A 539 -15.64 -23.28 -29.77
N GLY A 540 -14.64 -22.41 -29.67
CA GLY A 540 -14.77 -20.96 -29.68
C GLY A 540 -15.61 -20.39 -28.52
N LEU A 541 -15.91 -19.09 -28.60
CA LEU A 541 -16.86 -18.43 -27.70
C LEU A 541 -18.28 -18.53 -28.27
N PRO A 542 -19.28 -18.98 -27.48
CA PRO A 542 -20.68 -18.98 -27.92
C PRO A 542 -21.22 -17.54 -27.95
N LYS A 543 -22.39 -17.38 -28.56
CA LYS A 543 -23.20 -16.16 -28.38
C LYS A 543 -23.65 -16.10 -26.92
N GLY A 544 -23.26 -15.10 -26.21
CA GLY A 544 -23.58 -14.93 -24.77
C GLY A 544 -22.45 -15.40 -23.87
N VAL A 545 -21.65 -14.42 -23.44
CA VAL A 545 -20.58 -14.63 -22.46
C VAL A 545 -20.91 -13.85 -21.20
N ALA A 546 -20.98 -14.57 -20.06
CA ALA A 546 -21.19 -13.99 -18.76
C ALA A 546 -19.88 -13.99 -17.96
N VAL A 547 -19.66 -12.97 -17.14
CA VAL A 547 -18.63 -12.96 -16.10
C VAL A 547 -19.29 -12.86 -14.73
N ILE A 548 -18.93 -13.74 -13.82
CA ILE A 548 -19.44 -13.78 -12.44
C ILE A 548 -18.26 -13.68 -11.48
N GLY A 549 -18.28 -12.69 -10.60
CA GLY A 549 -17.26 -12.54 -9.56
C GLY A 549 -17.82 -12.80 -8.17
N VAL A 550 -17.15 -13.66 -7.40
CA VAL A 550 -17.53 -14.02 -6.04
C VAL A 550 -16.58 -13.30 -5.06
N GLY A 551 -17.12 -12.68 -4.02
CA GLY A 551 -16.35 -11.94 -3.02
C GLY A 551 -15.46 -10.87 -3.68
N PRO A 552 -14.15 -10.83 -3.36
CA PRO A 552 -13.21 -9.86 -3.96
C PRO A 552 -13.12 -9.95 -5.49
N ALA A 553 -13.38 -11.12 -6.11
CA ALA A 553 -13.40 -11.26 -7.56
C ALA A 553 -14.53 -10.48 -8.25
N SER A 554 -15.51 -9.97 -7.49
CA SER A 554 -16.57 -9.08 -8.01
C SER A 554 -15.98 -7.85 -8.71
N LEU A 555 -14.89 -7.28 -8.18
CA LEU A 555 -14.22 -6.14 -8.79
C LEU A 555 -13.48 -6.52 -10.08
N VAL A 556 -12.91 -7.72 -10.14
CA VAL A 556 -12.33 -8.25 -11.38
C VAL A 556 -13.41 -8.36 -12.44
N ALA A 557 -14.57 -8.96 -12.10
CA ALA A 557 -15.68 -9.14 -13.01
C ALA A 557 -16.22 -7.79 -13.55
N LEU A 558 -16.42 -6.79 -12.69
CA LEU A 558 -16.85 -5.45 -13.09
C LEU A 558 -15.86 -4.77 -14.04
N CYS A 559 -14.55 -4.82 -13.71
CA CYS A 559 -13.51 -4.22 -14.55
C CYS A 559 -13.38 -4.94 -15.91
N VAL A 560 -13.46 -6.28 -15.94
CA VAL A 560 -13.45 -7.05 -17.20
C VAL A 560 -14.68 -6.69 -18.03
N ALA A 561 -15.88 -6.68 -17.43
CA ALA A 561 -17.09 -6.30 -18.13
C ALA A 561 -17.02 -4.87 -18.68
N ALA A 562 -16.37 -3.95 -17.97
CA ALA A 562 -16.15 -2.59 -18.45
C ALA A 562 -15.22 -2.53 -19.67
N LEU A 563 -14.16 -3.34 -19.72
CA LEU A 563 -13.07 -3.23 -20.69
C LEU A 563 -13.18 -4.18 -21.87
N ASP A 564 -13.91 -5.30 -21.74
CA ASP A 564 -13.99 -6.32 -22.77
C ASP A 564 -15.41 -6.46 -23.33
N ARG A 565 -15.54 -6.17 -24.61
CA ARG A 565 -16.83 -6.17 -25.31
C ARG A 565 -17.37 -7.57 -25.60
N ARG A 566 -16.57 -8.62 -25.40
CA ARG A 566 -17.02 -10.02 -25.52
C ARG A 566 -17.93 -10.42 -24.34
N ILE A 567 -17.88 -9.68 -23.23
CA ILE A 567 -18.77 -9.91 -22.09
C ILE A 567 -20.13 -9.28 -22.38
N ASP A 568 -21.16 -10.11 -22.46
CA ASP A 568 -22.53 -9.66 -22.70
C ASP A 568 -23.28 -9.32 -21.40
N ARG A 569 -22.91 -9.96 -20.29
CA ARG A 569 -23.57 -9.80 -18.98
C ARG A 569 -22.61 -10.03 -17.82
N ALA A 570 -22.90 -9.46 -16.68
CA ALA A 570 -22.07 -9.60 -15.50
C ALA A 570 -22.89 -9.89 -14.25
N ALA A 571 -22.25 -10.56 -13.26
CA ALA A 571 -22.80 -10.67 -11.94
C ALA A 571 -21.72 -10.52 -10.86
N THR A 572 -22.12 -9.96 -9.72
CA THR A 572 -21.32 -9.90 -8.49
C THR A 572 -22.04 -10.65 -7.37
N VAL A 573 -21.31 -11.45 -6.61
CA VAL A 573 -21.88 -12.25 -5.52
C VAL A 573 -21.10 -11.96 -4.24
N GLY A 574 -21.75 -11.32 -3.26
CA GLY A 574 -21.12 -11.01 -1.97
C GLY A 574 -19.90 -10.07 -2.05
N GLY A 575 -19.79 -9.28 -3.10
CA GLY A 575 -18.65 -8.39 -3.32
C GLY A 575 -18.67 -7.16 -2.43
N LEU A 576 -17.52 -6.45 -2.37
CA LEU A 576 -17.40 -5.15 -1.72
C LEU A 576 -18.37 -4.14 -2.35
N THR A 577 -19.17 -3.46 -1.51
CA THR A 577 -20.16 -2.48 -1.99
C THR A 577 -19.60 -1.07 -2.13
N SER A 578 -18.52 -0.76 -1.41
CA SER A 578 -17.84 0.53 -1.43
C SER A 578 -16.43 0.42 -0.87
N TYR A 579 -15.49 1.15 -1.43
CA TYR A 579 -14.16 1.35 -0.86
C TYR A 579 -14.16 2.30 0.35
N VAL A 580 -15.25 3.00 0.63
CA VAL A 580 -15.33 3.89 1.79
C VAL A 580 -15.53 3.06 3.05
N SER A 581 -14.56 3.08 3.95
CA SER A 581 -14.62 2.37 5.22
C SER A 581 -13.98 3.19 6.34
N ASP A 582 -14.74 3.45 7.41
CA ASP A 582 -14.25 4.13 8.63
C ASP A 582 -13.49 3.18 9.56
N VAL A 583 -13.42 1.91 9.23
CA VAL A 583 -12.76 0.83 9.97
C VAL A 583 -11.85 0.03 9.03
N PRO A 584 -10.91 -0.78 9.55
CA PRO A 584 -10.08 -1.66 8.73
C PRO A 584 -10.92 -2.55 7.82
N TYR A 585 -10.39 -2.87 6.63
CA TYR A 585 -11.05 -3.87 5.78
C TYR A 585 -11.01 -5.25 6.43
N GLU A 586 -12.11 -5.98 6.33
CA GLU A 586 -12.22 -7.36 6.76
C GLU A 586 -12.70 -8.27 5.64
N ASN A 587 -12.12 -9.48 5.57
CA ASN A 587 -12.44 -10.48 4.54
C ASN A 587 -12.28 -9.96 3.10
N GLN A 588 -11.34 -9.03 2.90
CA GLN A 588 -10.96 -8.51 1.60
C GLN A 588 -9.52 -8.91 1.26
N ARG A 589 -9.15 -8.79 -0.02
CA ARG A 589 -7.78 -8.94 -0.49
C ARG A 589 -7.13 -7.58 -0.70
N LEU A 590 -5.85 -7.45 -0.39
CA LEU A 590 -5.08 -6.22 -0.65
C LEU A 590 -5.00 -5.91 -2.15
N GLY A 591 -4.93 -6.94 -2.98
CA GLY A 591 -4.82 -6.81 -4.43
C GLY A 591 -5.96 -6.06 -5.10
N ILE A 592 -7.14 -5.95 -4.46
CA ILE A 592 -8.24 -5.14 -4.98
C ILE A 592 -8.16 -3.67 -4.54
N MET A 593 -7.27 -3.31 -3.62
CA MET A 593 -7.12 -1.94 -3.10
C MET A 593 -6.20 -1.11 -4.02
N VAL A 594 -6.74 -0.65 -5.13
CA VAL A 594 -5.99 0.04 -6.18
C VAL A 594 -5.73 1.50 -5.81
N PRO A 595 -4.45 1.97 -5.84
CA PRO A 595 -4.15 3.35 -5.54
C PRO A 595 -4.87 4.37 -6.44
N GLY A 596 -5.66 5.24 -5.81
CA GLY A 596 -6.35 6.33 -6.50
C GLY A 596 -7.59 5.93 -7.29
N ILE A 597 -8.09 4.71 -7.16
CA ILE A 597 -9.29 4.27 -7.90
C ILE A 597 -10.49 5.19 -7.64
N LEU A 598 -10.69 5.63 -6.40
CA LEU A 598 -11.76 6.57 -6.04
C LEU A 598 -11.61 7.93 -6.71
N ARG A 599 -10.37 8.40 -6.84
CA ARG A 599 -10.08 9.67 -7.49
C ARG A 599 -10.29 9.60 -9.00
N ASP A 600 -9.82 8.52 -9.62
CA ASP A 600 -9.71 8.44 -11.07
C ASP A 600 -10.90 7.73 -11.73
N LEU A 601 -11.51 6.74 -11.07
CA LEU A 601 -12.65 5.98 -11.60
C LEU A 601 -13.92 6.11 -10.74
N GLY A 602 -13.79 6.41 -9.45
CA GLY A 602 -14.90 6.40 -8.52
C GLY A 602 -15.00 5.11 -7.71
N ASP A 603 -16.10 4.91 -7.02
CA ASP A 603 -16.34 3.78 -6.13
C ASP A 603 -16.94 2.58 -6.88
N VAL A 604 -17.21 1.49 -6.19
CA VAL A 604 -17.79 0.26 -6.75
C VAL A 604 -19.08 0.52 -7.54
N PRO A 605 -20.03 1.37 -7.10
CA PRO A 605 -21.22 1.69 -7.90
C PRO A 605 -20.90 2.41 -9.22
N GLN A 606 -19.84 3.22 -9.30
CA GLN A 606 -19.39 3.83 -10.55
C GLN A 606 -18.83 2.78 -11.50
N LEU A 607 -18.01 1.83 -10.99
CA LEU A 607 -17.51 0.70 -11.80
C LEU A 607 -18.66 -0.17 -12.30
N ALA A 608 -19.64 -0.47 -11.47
CA ALA A 608 -20.84 -1.21 -11.83
C ALA A 608 -21.67 -0.49 -12.92
N SER A 609 -21.68 0.85 -12.90
CA SER A 609 -22.38 1.65 -13.93
C SER A 609 -21.82 1.45 -15.34
N LEU A 610 -20.52 1.13 -15.47
CA LEU A 610 -19.87 0.85 -16.76
C LEU A 610 -20.39 -0.42 -17.47
N THR A 611 -21.18 -1.25 -16.79
CA THR A 611 -21.82 -2.43 -17.42
C THR A 611 -23.04 -2.03 -18.24
N ALA A 612 -23.70 -0.92 -17.94
CA ALA A 612 -24.89 -0.47 -18.67
C ALA A 612 -24.59 -0.25 -20.17
N PRO A 613 -25.53 -0.57 -21.06
CA PRO A 613 -26.89 -1.11 -20.82
C PRO A 613 -26.96 -2.65 -20.69
N ARG A 614 -25.82 -3.35 -20.62
CA ARG A 614 -25.78 -4.82 -20.54
C ARG A 614 -26.35 -5.31 -19.20
N PRO A 615 -26.96 -6.52 -19.14
CA PRO A 615 -27.47 -7.09 -17.91
C PRO A 615 -26.40 -7.17 -16.82
N LEU A 616 -26.75 -6.71 -15.60
CA LEU A 616 -25.95 -6.80 -14.38
C LEU A 616 -26.80 -7.31 -13.25
N VAL A 617 -26.31 -8.36 -12.56
CA VAL A 617 -26.92 -8.87 -11.33
C VAL A 617 -25.98 -8.60 -10.15
N ILE A 618 -26.49 -7.96 -9.12
CA ILE A 618 -25.77 -7.73 -7.85
C ILE A 618 -26.46 -8.55 -6.76
N ALA A 619 -25.89 -9.70 -6.40
CA ALA A 619 -26.44 -10.64 -5.46
C ALA A 619 -25.71 -10.56 -4.10
N GLY A 620 -26.33 -9.91 -3.13
CA GLY A 620 -25.68 -9.61 -1.86
C GLY A 620 -24.50 -8.64 -2.01
N GLY A 621 -23.85 -8.36 -0.92
CA GLY A 621 -22.65 -7.52 -0.84
C GLY A 621 -22.20 -7.32 0.58
N VAL A 622 -20.98 -6.85 0.76
CA VAL A 622 -20.41 -6.60 2.08
C VAL A 622 -19.84 -5.18 2.16
N SER A 623 -19.89 -4.60 3.36
CA SER A 623 -19.19 -3.35 3.66
C SER A 623 -17.67 -3.59 3.79
N GLY A 624 -16.89 -2.51 3.89
CA GLY A 624 -15.45 -2.60 4.18
C GLY A 624 -15.15 -3.37 5.49
N SER A 625 -16.05 -3.33 6.48
CA SER A 625 -15.93 -4.13 7.70
C SER A 625 -16.33 -5.61 7.56
N GLY A 626 -16.55 -6.11 6.34
CA GLY A 626 -16.95 -7.50 6.09
C GLY A 626 -18.40 -7.83 6.44
N LYS A 627 -19.21 -6.86 6.91
CA LYS A 627 -20.61 -7.08 7.26
C LYS A 627 -21.48 -7.18 6.02
N ALA A 628 -22.33 -8.19 5.97
CA ALA A 628 -23.32 -8.34 4.90
C ALA A 628 -24.29 -7.15 4.87
N SER A 629 -24.55 -6.63 3.68
CA SER A 629 -25.48 -5.54 3.45
C SER A 629 -26.91 -6.07 3.29
N SER A 630 -27.88 -5.37 3.90
CA SER A 630 -29.29 -5.64 3.62
C SER A 630 -29.66 -5.25 2.20
N LEU A 631 -30.81 -5.74 1.69
CA LEU A 631 -31.28 -5.35 0.36
C LEU A 631 -31.45 -3.82 0.23
N GLU A 632 -31.97 -3.17 1.25
CA GLU A 632 -32.13 -1.71 1.28
C GLU A 632 -30.78 -0.99 1.20
N GLN A 633 -29.77 -1.46 1.96
CA GLN A 633 -28.41 -0.94 1.92
C GLN A 633 -27.77 -1.12 0.53
N LEU A 634 -27.97 -2.29 -0.10
CA LEU A 634 -27.52 -2.54 -1.47
C LEU A 634 -28.19 -1.59 -2.48
N GLN A 635 -29.52 -1.46 -2.40
CA GLN A 635 -30.27 -0.54 -3.28
C GLN A 635 -29.81 0.91 -3.13
N SER A 636 -29.49 1.33 -1.90
CA SER A 636 -28.95 2.65 -1.61
C SER A 636 -27.53 2.80 -2.15
N ALA A 637 -26.64 1.84 -1.91
CA ALA A 637 -25.26 1.87 -2.38
C ALA A 637 -25.20 1.97 -3.92
N PHE A 638 -26.01 1.18 -4.62
CA PHE A 638 -26.05 1.15 -6.09
C PHE A 638 -27.11 2.09 -6.71
N ALA A 639 -27.59 3.08 -5.98
CA ALA A 639 -28.57 4.06 -6.48
C ALA A 639 -28.06 4.78 -7.75
N ARG A 640 -26.76 5.13 -7.80
CA ARG A 640 -26.12 5.71 -8.97
C ARG A 640 -26.20 4.76 -10.17
N THR A 641 -25.84 3.50 -9.97
CA THR A 641 -25.89 2.47 -11.03
C THR A 641 -27.29 2.36 -11.60
N ARG A 642 -28.32 2.35 -10.74
CA ARG A 642 -29.73 2.34 -11.17
C ARG A 642 -30.09 3.60 -11.96
N THR A 643 -29.58 4.77 -11.56
CA THR A 643 -29.78 6.01 -12.32
C THR A 643 -29.23 5.87 -13.75
N VAL A 644 -28.02 5.33 -13.90
CA VAL A 644 -27.39 5.12 -15.21
C VAL A 644 -28.22 4.15 -16.07
N TYR A 645 -28.66 3.01 -15.52
CA TYR A 645 -29.52 2.09 -16.25
C TYR A 645 -30.84 2.73 -16.69
N LYS A 646 -31.43 3.58 -15.84
CA LYS A 646 -32.63 4.35 -16.21
C LYS A 646 -32.36 5.32 -17.36
N LEU A 647 -31.21 5.98 -17.39
CA LEU A 647 -30.81 6.86 -18.50
C LEU A 647 -30.71 6.11 -19.82
N HIS A 648 -30.30 4.82 -19.80
CA HIS A 648 -30.31 3.94 -20.97
C HIS A 648 -31.68 3.34 -21.31
N GLY A 649 -32.77 3.77 -20.66
CA GLY A 649 -34.11 3.25 -20.90
C GLY A 649 -34.41 1.89 -20.26
N ILE A 650 -33.59 1.47 -19.26
CA ILE A 650 -33.76 0.20 -18.53
C ILE A 650 -34.08 0.49 -17.05
N PRO A 651 -35.30 0.91 -16.75
CA PRO A 651 -35.65 1.34 -15.37
C PRO A 651 -35.65 0.21 -14.34
N SER A 652 -35.71 -1.04 -14.76
CA SER A 652 -35.64 -2.22 -13.91
C SER A 652 -34.21 -2.72 -13.63
N GLY A 653 -33.22 -2.22 -14.35
CA GLY A 653 -31.81 -2.62 -14.17
C GLY A 653 -31.06 -1.73 -13.20
N PRO A 654 -29.91 -2.20 -12.64
CA PRO A 654 -29.50 -3.61 -12.57
C PRO A 654 -30.42 -4.45 -11.64
N ASP A 655 -30.41 -5.78 -11.76
CA ASP A 655 -31.04 -6.65 -10.77
C ASP A 655 -30.23 -6.63 -9.48
N ILE A 656 -30.82 -6.11 -8.40
CA ILE A 656 -30.19 -6.07 -7.06
C ILE A 656 -30.95 -7.02 -6.15
N LEU A 657 -30.25 -8.05 -5.67
CA LEU A 657 -30.83 -9.15 -4.90
C LEU A 657 -30.22 -9.15 -3.48
N ALA A 658 -31.00 -9.52 -2.49
CA ALA A 658 -30.46 -9.96 -1.20
C ALA A 658 -29.47 -11.13 -1.43
N PRO A 659 -28.68 -11.55 -0.45
CA PRO A 659 -27.97 -12.80 -0.54
C PRO A 659 -28.95 -13.90 -0.96
N THR A 660 -28.73 -14.47 -2.13
CA THR A 660 -29.68 -15.36 -2.79
C THR A 660 -29.04 -16.70 -3.09
N ASP A 661 -29.84 -17.71 -3.36
CA ASP A 661 -29.30 -18.99 -3.81
C ASP A 661 -28.78 -18.93 -5.26
N ALA A 662 -28.03 -19.97 -5.62
CA ALA A 662 -27.40 -20.04 -6.93
C ALA A 662 -28.42 -20.12 -8.09
N ALA A 663 -29.60 -20.71 -7.87
CA ALA A 663 -30.61 -20.90 -8.90
C ALA A 663 -31.27 -19.57 -9.27
N ASP A 664 -31.60 -18.73 -8.28
CA ASP A 664 -32.15 -17.39 -8.50
C ASP A 664 -31.15 -16.48 -9.20
N LEU A 665 -29.89 -16.46 -8.73
CA LEU A 665 -28.82 -15.72 -9.39
C LEU A 665 -28.72 -16.08 -10.89
N VAL A 666 -28.58 -17.38 -11.17
CA VAL A 666 -28.39 -17.88 -12.53
C VAL A 666 -29.63 -17.61 -13.38
N THR A 667 -30.83 -17.78 -12.85
CA THR A 667 -32.08 -17.48 -13.55
C THR A 667 -32.15 -16.00 -13.96
N LYS A 668 -31.72 -15.08 -13.10
CA LYS A 668 -31.66 -13.64 -13.41
C LYS A 668 -30.59 -13.32 -14.46
N LEU A 669 -29.42 -13.93 -14.33
CA LEU A 669 -28.29 -13.68 -15.21
C LEU A 669 -28.51 -14.22 -16.63
N THR A 670 -29.23 -15.34 -16.78
CA THR A 670 -29.38 -16.06 -18.06
C THR A 670 -30.65 -15.71 -18.83
N LYS A 671 -31.52 -14.87 -18.28
CA LYS A 671 -32.63 -14.25 -18.99
C LYS A 671 -32.12 -13.26 -20.04
#